data_239d6ca23f0d18468e49d0b36cbc5161
#
_entry.id   239d6ca23f0d18468e49d0b36cbc5161
#
_cell.length_a   1.000
_cell.length_b   1.000
_cell.length_c   1.000
_cell.angle_alpha   90.00
_cell.angle_beta   90.00
_cell.angle_gamma   90.00
#
_symmetry.space_group_name_H-M   'P 1'
#
loop_
_entity.id
_entity.type
_entity.pdbx_description
1 polymer ?
#
loop_
_entity_poly.entity_id
_entity_poly.type
_entity_poly.pdbx_seq_one_letter_code
_entity_poly.pdbx_strand_id
1 'polypeptide(L)'
;MENYDLGESEVEILHSKNFTILFDFENNTFKNLSILLYSTNIIEFSMNIIRPSRSECYKEKFEFQFFKKFENDNFNGLKNIFEYFCELIQNNIDSINFDEETKILILKESNKEYSFNLKTMNSISEYDIVKILFNEMNKKAYSNDSIPNLNLKQIEKIKNQMNKSICCIIKNNDIIGNGFFALIKKENKFISLLITNNNIINENDINNGINIIIVLYNNQAKNIKLRNNTNHYINEEYGVSIYELKETINNIQFLEFDESIIENNKEKINTYNNQSIYTIQYKKEKEDIILHYGKLDSIKENANIKHKCSSNDISLGSPILLSKNSKIIGMHIDNKNDRAKLLSFPLSEFLNNYKNEKIQPMKEKDVNEIKIERSSTDEDINNIIHIHNNNKMIIEYINSNKENVSIKIFSKHFVNNNKTKCVIKYRYKIYDLVEELQINSQNETFKIILEEKENEALTNISYMFHRISSLKSVDISNFNTEKITDMRYIFSDCTKLVTLIGFENINTDNVENMSNMFYGCQKLSNFPNISSWNMNKVKDISKMFMNMGINNFPNLDKWDMPSVENMSGLFSQNNMAADNISFISKWKNISKITDISYLFSECEKLRTIPNLSNWDVSNVTNMSYLFNKCTNLKYIPVIDKWEVKKVEKINKLFSDCENLISIPDISNWDVSSVDDMSYLFNNCKQITSLPNLKNWKTSNVNDMCSIFNGCIKLNSIPDISLWDTSKVKNMSNIFNNCIAISTLPDISKWKTSNVENISGIFCRCSSIKSLPDISEWKTYNITNMSKMFCECNNLLSLPEISKWNYKKVINMKKFCYNCKELKGLPKGYKKNKFNDEIYWDEAFKGCGFDTPKFLCNEKCVIY
;
A
#
# COMPACT_ATOMS: atom_id res chain seq x y z
N MET A 1 28.73 -14.27 -27.04
CA MET A 1 28.89 -13.70 -25.70
C MET A 1 27.94 -14.44 -24.81
N GLU A 2 28.51 -15.25 -23.95
CA GLU A 2 27.81 -16.21 -23.13
C GLU A 2 26.96 -15.49 -22.09
N ASN A 3 25.71 -15.89 -22.00
CA ASN A 3 24.79 -15.51 -20.92
C ASN A 3 25.31 -16.11 -19.60
N TYR A 4 25.94 -15.30 -18.76
CA TYR A 4 26.09 -15.64 -17.36
C TYR A 4 24.77 -15.34 -16.65
N ASP A 5 24.04 -16.40 -16.39
CA ASP A 5 22.91 -16.45 -15.46
C ASP A 5 23.52 -16.38 -14.04
N LEU A 6 23.69 -15.19 -13.51
CA LEU A 6 24.09 -14.99 -12.12
C LEU A 6 22.86 -15.29 -11.27
N GLY A 7 22.90 -16.41 -10.58
CA GLY A 7 21.91 -16.77 -9.59
C GLY A 7 21.62 -15.58 -8.65
N GLU A 8 20.35 -15.37 -8.35
CA GLU A 8 19.86 -14.32 -7.46
C GLU A 8 20.44 -14.47 -6.05
N SER A 9 21.67 -13.96 -5.85
CA SER A 9 22.15 -13.60 -4.53
C SER A 9 21.52 -12.26 -4.16
N GLU A 10 21.10 -12.10 -2.90
CA GLU A 10 20.55 -10.87 -2.36
C GLU A 10 21.45 -9.67 -2.71
N VAL A 11 21.02 -8.88 -3.69
CA VAL A 11 21.75 -7.71 -4.17
C VAL A 11 21.11 -6.48 -3.56
N GLU A 12 21.76 -5.88 -2.60
CA GLU A 12 21.29 -4.68 -1.92
C GLU A 12 21.66 -3.43 -2.71
N ILE A 13 20.69 -2.49 -2.89
CA ILE A 13 20.95 -1.20 -3.49
C ILE A 13 21.62 -0.30 -2.45
N LEU A 14 22.90 0.04 -2.63
CA LEU A 14 23.65 0.90 -1.74
C LEU A 14 23.32 2.38 -1.93
N HIS A 15 23.20 2.82 -3.18
CA HIS A 15 22.87 4.19 -3.54
C HIS A 15 21.97 4.22 -4.77
N SER A 16 21.05 5.20 -4.80
CA SER A 16 20.19 5.44 -5.96
C SER A 16 20.03 6.92 -6.22
N LYS A 17 19.94 7.32 -7.50
CA LYS A 17 19.64 8.67 -7.89
C LYS A 17 18.80 8.69 -9.16
N ASN A 18 17.76 9.52 -9.17
CA ASN A 18 16.85 9.67 -10.30
C ASN A 18 16.91 11.10 -10.83
N PHE A 19 16.93 11.24 -12.14
CA PHE A 19 16.95 12.51 -12.84
C PHE A 19 15.77 12.56 -13.82
N THR A 20 15.09 13.69 -13.86
CA THR A 20 14.09 13.95 -14.90
C THR A 20 14.73 14.78 -15.98
N ILE A 21 14.75 14.26 -17.19
CA ILE A 21 15.23 14.96 -18.38
C ILE A 21 13.99 15.35 -19.17
N LEU A 22 13.70 16.64 -19.24
CA LEU A 22 12.63 17.16 -20.08
C LEU A 22 13.06 17.04 -21.54
N PHE A 23 12.22 16.39 -22.33
CA PHE A 23 12.45 16.23 -23.73
C PHE A 23 11.24 16.64 -24.54
N ASP A 24 11.50 17.43 -25.57
CA ASP A 24 10.68 17.71 -26.74
C ASP A 24 9.21 18.10 -26.47
N PHE A 25 8.95 19.38 -26.57
CA PHE A 25 7.61 19.99 -26.52
C PHE A 25 6.68 19.54 -27.66
N GLU A 26 7.23 19.08 -28.77
CA GLU A 26 6.42 18.65 -29.92
C GLU A 26 5.80 17.26 -29.75
N ASN A 27 6.38 16.36 -28.94
CA ASN A 27 5.92 14.98 -28.81
C ASN A 27 5.30 14.62 -27.44
N ASN A 28 5.16 15.53 -26.50
CA ASN A 28 4.62 15.28 -25.14
C ASN A 28 5.26 14.08 -24.43
N THR A 29 6.57 13.89 -24.57
CA THR A 29 7.28 12.76 -23.96
C THR A 29 8.17 13.22 -22.81
N PHE A 30 8.16 12.45 -21.71
CA PHE A 30 9.05 12.65 -20.55
C PHE A 30 10.06 11.53 -20.49
N LYS A 31 11.33 11.85 -20.22
CA LYS A 31 12.39 10.88 -20.02
C LYS A 31 12.95 10.99 -18.61
N ASN A 32 13.04 9.90 -17.90
CA ASN A 32 13.68 9.82 -16.59
C ASN A 32 14.85 8.86 -16.63
N LEU A 33 15.97 9.29 -16.11
CA LEU A 33 17.16 8.49 -15.93
C LEU A 33 17.32 8.14 -14.45
N SER A 34 17.51 6.87 -14.15
CA SER A 34 17.84 6.38 -12.81
C SER A 34 19.20 5.73 -12.82
N ILE A 35 20.00 5.97 -11.79
CA ILE A 35 21.27 5.32 -11.56
C ILE A 35 21.20 4.61 -10.22
N LEU A 36 21.52 3.33 -10.19
CA LEU A 36 21.50 2.49 -9.00
C LEU A 36 22.89 1.87 -8.78
N LEU A 37 23.40 1.96 -7.58
CA LEU A 37 24.61 1.26 -7.14
C LEU A 37 24.23 0.10 -6.22
N TYR A 38 24.60 -1.11 -6.62
CA TYR A 38 24.31 -2.34 -5.87
C TYR A 38 25.49 -2.77 -4.98
N SER A 39 25.23 -3.57 -3.97
CA SER A 39 26.24 -4.16 -3.06
C SER A 39 27.23 -5.08 -3.76
N THR A 40 26.88 -5.59 -4.93
CA THR A 40 27.74 -6.42 -5.79
C THR A 40 28.69 -5.63 -6.68
N ASN A 41 28.91 -4.32 -6.42
CA ASN A 41 29.73 -3.45 -7.25
C ASN A 41 29.23 -3.30 -8.70
N ILE A 42 27.93 -3.22 -8.87
CA ILE A 42 27.26 -2.99 -10.15
C ILE A 42 26.61 -1.61 -10.12
N ILE A 43 26.78 -0.84 -11.19
CA ILE A 43 26.01 0.39 -11.44
C ILE A 43 25.00 0.09 -12.55
N GLU A 44 23.73 0.39 -12.28
CA GLU A 44 22.65 0.27 -13.26
C GLU A 44 22.21 1.63 -13.74
N PHE A 45 22.13 1.83 -15.04
CA PHE A 45 21.47 2.98 -15.67
C PHE A 45 20.14 2.52 -16.24
N SER A 46 19.06 3.23 -15.93
CA SER A 46 17.75 2.96 -16.52
C SER A 46 17.10 4.24 -17.01
N MET A 47 16.56 4.21 -18.22
CA MET A 47 15.85 5.32 -18.85
C MET A 47 14.38 4.94 -19.03
N ASN A 48 13.48 5.76 -18.48
CA ASN A 48 12.05 5.60 -18.62
C ASN A 48 11.51 6.69 -19.55
N ILE A 49 10.84 6.29 -20.63
CA ILE A 49 10.18 7.21 -21.57
C ILE A 49 8.68 7.11 -21.35
N ILE A 50 8.06 8.22 -20.96
CA ILE A 50 6.64 8.30 -20.70
C ILE A 50 5.95 9.09 -21.83
N ARG A 51 5.00 8.46 -22.49
CA ARG A 51 4.11 9.07 -23.50
C ARG A 51 2.66 8.97 -23.00
N PRO A 52 1.73 9.84 -23.44
CA PRO A 52 0.34 9.79 -22.99
C PRO A 52 -0.35 8.43 -23.15
N SER A 53 0.08 7.64 -24.15
CA SER A 53 -0.51 6.34 -24.48
C SER A 53 0.36 5.12 -24.14
N ARG A 54 1.65 5.32 -23.80
CA ARG A 54 2.62 4.23 -23.63
C ARG A 54 3.83 4.68 -22.81
N SER A 55 4.34 3.80 -21.95
CA SER A 55 5.61 3.99 -21.24
C SER A 55 6.60 2.90 -21.63
N GLU A 56 7.86 3.26 -21.82
CA GLU A 56 8.95 2.34 -22.18
C GLU A 56 10.11 2.51 -21.19
N CYS A 57 10.72 1.40 -20.79
CA CYS A 57 11.87 1.38 -19.90
C CYS A 57 13.06 0.72 -20.61
N TYR A 58 14.19 1.36 -20.52
CA TYR A 58 15.47 0.87 -21.01
C TYR A 58 16.45 0.81 -19.86
N LYS A 59 17.19 -0.28 -19.70
CA LYS A 59 18.21 -0.39 -18.67
C LYS A 59 19.37 -1.30 -19.05
N GLU A 60 20.50 -1.06 -18.44
CA GLU A 60 21.68 -1.89 -18.52
C GLU A 60 22.46 -1.83 -17.20
N LYS A 61 23.06 -2.95 -16.82
CA LYS A 61 23.90 -3.09 -15.64
C LYS A 61 25.36 -3.20 -16.07
N PHE A 62 26.22 -2.46 -15.39
CA PHE A 62 27.64 -2.42 -15.66
C PHE A 62 28.42 -2.83 -14.40
N GLU A 63 29.29 -3.82 -14.54
CA GLU A 63 30.16 -4.28 -13.45
C GLU A 63 31.31 -3.31 -13.21
N PHE A 64 31.93 -3.38 -12.03
CA PHE A 64 33.08 -2.55 -11.66
C PHE A 64 34.23 -2.57 -12.67
N GLN A 65 34.47 -3.71 -13.31
CA GLN A 65 35.52 -3.81 -14.34
C GLN A 65 35.29 -2.91 -15.56
N PHE A 66 34.03 -2.64 -15.91
CA PHE A 66 33.69 -1.67 -16.96
C PHE A 66 34.20 -0.28 -16.62
N PHE A 67 34.12 0.13 -15.35
CA PHE A 67 34.52 1.46 -14.87
C PHE A 67 36.03 1.59 -14.58
N LYS A 68 36.83 0.56 -14.62
CA LYS A 68 38.31 0.65 -14.48
C LYS A 68 38.95 1.61 -15.43
N LYS A 69 38.37 1.83 -16.61
CA LYS A 69 38.85 2.83 -17.58
C LYS A 69 38.74 4.28 -17.06
N PHE A 70 37.98 4.53 -16.01
CA PHE A 70 37.80 5.85 -15.38
C PHE A 70 38.63 6.04 -14.12
N GLU A 71 39.31 4.97 -13.59
CA GLU A 71 40.09 5.06 -12.35
C GLU A 71 41.32 6.02 -12.48
N ASN A 72 41.84 6.29 -13.70
CA ASN A 72 42.92 7.21 -13.92
C ASN A 72 42.52 8.69 -13.76
N ASP A 73 41.26 8.99 -13.54
CA ASP A 73 40.72 10.35 -13.44
C ASP A 73 40.41 10.75 -11.97
N ASN A 74 41.24 10.33 -11.00
CA ASN A 74 41.09 10.64 -9.55
C ASN A 74 39.94 9.96 -8.82
N PHE A 75 39.38 8.84 -9.32
CA PHE A 75 38.30 8.11 -8.65
C PHE A 75 38.82 6.90 -7.87
N ASN A 76 38.64 6.94 -6.56
CA ASN A 76 38.96 5.83 -5.65
C ASN A 76 37.70 5.01 -5.32
N GLY A 77 37.37 4.05 -6.19
CA GLY A 77 36.27 3.12 -5.98
C GLY A 77 34.94 3.49 -6.63
N LEU A 78 34.06 2.53 -6.73
CA LEU A 78 32.81 2.60 -7.48
C LEU A 78 31.84 3.67 -6.97
N LYS A 79 31.85 3.94 -5.65
CA LYS A 79 31.00 4.97 -5.04
C LYS A 79 31.35 6.36 -5.58
N ASN A 80 32.61 6.69 -5.72
CA ASN A 80 33.07 7.98 -6.25
C ASN A 80 32.71 8.10 -7.73
N ILE A 81 32.79 7.01 -8.49
CA ILE A 81 32.34 6.96 -9.89
C ILE A 81 30.83 7.18 -9.98
N PHE A 82 30.04 6.55 -9.11
CA PHE A 82 28.60 6.76 -9.02
C PHE A 82 28.25 8.22 -8.69
N GLU A 83 28.92 8.79 -7.68
CA GLU A 83 28.72 10.21 -7.29
C GLU A 83 29.12 11.15 -8.44
N TYR A 84 30.21 10.88 -9.14
CA TYR A 84 30.63 11.64 -10.31
C TYR A 84 29.58 11.65 -11.43
N PHE A 85 29.06 10.49 -11.84
CA PHE A 85 28.00 10.43 -12.83
C PHE A 85 26.72 11.11 -12.37
N CYS A 86 26.40 11.04 -11.07
CA CYS A 86 25.28 11.77 -10.51
C CYS A 86 25.50 13.29 -10.60
N GLU A 87 26.71 13.79 -10.31
CA GLU A 87 27.06 15.20 -10.42
C GLU A 87 27.10 15.68 -11.88
N LEU A 88 27.68 14.88 -12.78
CA LEU A 88 27.70 15.15 -14.22
C LEU A 88 26.31 15.35 -14.77
N ILE A 89 25.38 14.43 -14.46
CA ILE A 89 23.99 14.50 -14.91
C ILE A 89 23.26 15.69 -14.28
N GLN A 90 23.55 15.99 -13.01
CA GLN A 90 22.89 17.07 -12.28
C GLN A 90 23.30 18.47 -12.77
N ASN A 91 24.57 18.62 -13.15
CA ASN A 91 25.18 19.93 -13.48
C ASN A 91 25.16 20.24 -14.99
N ASN A 92 25.02 19.23 -15.86
CA ASN A 92 25.16 19.33 -17.30
C ASN A 92 23.99 18.66 -18.04
N ILE A 93 22.77 19.09 -17.76
CA ILE A 93 21.54 18.51 -18.37
C ILE A 93 21.56 18.57 -19.90
N ASP A 94 22.13 19.63 -20.47
CA ASP A 94 22.23 19.81 -21.92
C ASP A 94 23.25 18.86 -22.59
N SER A 95 24.04 18.14 -21.79
CA SER A 95 25.03 17.19 -22.24
C SER A 95 24.56 15.74 -22.25
N ILE A 96 23.26 15.50 -22.00
CA ILE A 96 22.68 14.16 -21.97
C ILE A 96 21.86 13.92 -23.22
N ASN A 97 22.19 12.91 -23.98
CA ASN A 97 21.43 12.49 -25.14
C ASN A 97 21.09 10.99 -25.05
N PHE A 98 19.88 10.63 -25.44
CA PHE A 98 19.45 9.25 -25.58
C PHE A 98 18.91 9.02 -26.99
N ASP A 99 19.59 8.17 -27.74
CA ASP A 99 19.16 7.75 -29.06
C ASP A 99 18.16 6.60 -28.94
N GLU A 100 16.91 6.86 -29.28
CA GLU A 100 15.82 5.89 -29.19
C GLU A 100 15.94 4.76 -30.21
N GLU A 101 16.60 4.96 -31.34
CA GLU A 101 16.78 3.92 -32.35
C GLU A 101 17.89 2.93 -31.95
N THR A 102 19.02 3.43 -31.53
CA THR A 102 20.17 2.62 -31.12
C THR A 102 20.12 2.18 -29.66
N LYS A 103 19.23 2.78 -28.82
CA LYS A 103 19.13 2.56 -27.38
C LYS A 103 20.41 2.95 -26.62
N ILE A 104 21.14 3.94 -27.11
CA ILE A 104 22.37 4.41 -26.49
C ILE A 104 22.12 5.70 -25.70
N LEU A 105 22.48 5.67 -24.42
CA LEU A 105 22.56 6.85 -23.55
C LEU A 105 23.97 7.45 -23.67
N ILE A 106 24.08 8.72 -24.04
CA ILE A 106 25.32 9.44 -24.19
C ILE A 106 25.38 10.55 -23.14
N LEU A 107 26.41 10.54 -22.31
CA LEU A 107 26.71 11.58 -21.33
C LEU A 107 27.97 12.31 -21.80
N LYS A 108 27.93 13.65 -21.96
CA LYS A 108 29.05 14.45 -22.39
C LYS A 108 29.47 15.45 -21.32
N GLU A 109 30.76 15.55 -21.10
CA GLU A 109 31.40 16.53 -20.24
C GLU A 109 32.58 17.15 -20.98
N SER A 110 32.45 18.43 -21.38
CA SER A 110 33.49 19.19 -22.09
C SER A 110 34.05 18.42 -23.33
N ASN A 111 35.15 17.70 -23.16
CA ASN A 111 35.80 16.91 -24.22
C ASN A 111 35.70 15.40 -24.01
N LYS A 112 34.93 14.92 -23.03
CA LYS A 112 34.74 13.49 -22.77
C LYS A 112 33.29 13.08 -23.11
N GLU A 113 33.17 11.89 -23.68
CA GLU A 113 31.87 11.30 -24.02
C GLU A 113 31.80 9.88 -23.44
N TYR A 114 30.76 9.59 -22.69
CA TYR A 114 30.45 8.29 -22.10
C TYR A 114 29.19 7.74 -22.75
N SER A 115 29.27 6.56 -23.38
CA SER A 115 28.13 5.91 -24.04
C SER A 115 27.74 4.60 -23.36
N PHE A 116 26.45 4.40 -23.09
CA PHE A 116 25.86 3.24 -22.45
C PHE A 116 24.73 2.69 -23.30
N ASN A 117 24.84 1.42 -23.70
CA ASN A 117 23.80 0.77 -24.49
C ASN A 117 22.74 0.17 -23.55
N LEU A 118 21.53 0.69 -23.58
CA LEU A 118 20.43 0.29 -22.71
C LEU A 118 19.47 -0.67 -23.42
N LYS A 119 19.11 -1.78 -22.77
CA LYS A 119 18.15 -2.76 -23.29
C LYS A 119 16.72 -2.36 -22.94
N THR A 120 15.75 -2.68 -23.83
CA THR A 120 14.33 -2.42 -23.61
C THR A 120 13.78 -3.37 -22.56
N MET A 121 13.09 -2.83 -21.53
CA MET A 121 12.30 -3.60 -20.57
C MET A 121 10.81 -3.28 -20.70
N ASN A 122 9.97 -4.31 -20.54
CA ASN A 122 8.55 -4.24 -20.90
C ASN A 122 7.61 -3.58 -19.88
N SER A 123 8.08 -2.94 -18.80
CA SER A 123 7.19 -2.19 -17.90
C SER A 123 7.90 -1.28 -16.92
N ILE A 124 7.34 -0.10 -16.70
CA ILE A 124 7.64 0.81 -15.60
C ILE A 124 6.60 0.53 -14.51
N SER A 125 7.00 0.50 -13.23
CA SER A 125 6.03 0.42 -12.14
C SER A 125 5.24 1.73 -12.03
N GLU A 126 3.95 1.65 -11.63
CA GLU A 126 3.14 2.84 -11.36
C GLU A 126 3.76 3.74 -10.28
N TYR A 127 4.56 3.17 -9.40
CA TYR A 127 5.31 3.89 -8.36
C TYR A 127 6.32 4.87 -8.95
N ASP A 128 7.04 4.47 -9.99
CA ASP A 128 8.00 5.33 -10.66
C ASP A 128 7.28 6.46 -11.39
N ILE A 129 6.10 6.18 -11.97
CA ILE A 129 5.25 7.20 -12.61
C ILE A 129 4.74 8.22 -11.58
N VAL A 130 4.25 7.77 -10.42
CA VAL A 130 3.77 8.66 -9.35
C VAL A 130 4.91 9.52 -8.78
N LYS A 131 6.11 8.95 -8.60
CA LYS A 131 7.30 9.66 -8.13
C LYS A 131 7.77 10.73 -9.13
N ILE A 132 7.66 10.41 -10.42
CA ILE A 132 7.93 11.35 -11.53
C ILE A 132 6.91 12.49 -11.52
N LEU A 133 5.61 12.18 -11.45
CA LEU A 133 4.53 13.15 -11.42
C LEU A 133 4.60 14.05 -10.17
N PHE A 134 4.97 13.50 -9.03
CA PHE A 134 5.16 14.26 -7.78
C PHE A 134 6.33 15.26 -7.90
N ASN A 135 7.44 14.84 -8.51
CA ASN A 135 8.57 15.73 -8.80
C ASN A 135 8.22 16.80 -9.83
N GLU A 136 7.39 16.48 -10.83
CA GLU A 136 6.91 17.42 -11.84
C GLU A 136 5.87 18.41 -11.29
N MET A 137 4.98 17.97 -10.40
CA MET A 137 4.04 18.88 -9.72
C MET A 137 4.79 19.89 -8.84
N ASN A 138 5.87 19.48 -8.19
CA ASN A 138 6.74 20.38 -7.44
C ASN A 138 7.51 21.35 -8.35
N LYS A 139 7.87 20.97 -9.60
CA LYS A 139 8.51 21.86 -10.58
C LYS A 139 7.55 22.89 -11.19
N LYS A 140 6.28 22.53 -11.43
CA LYS A 140 5.27 23.47 -11.98
C LYS A 140 4.88 24.60 -11.03
N ALA A 141 5.19 24.49 -9.74
CA ALA A 141 4.98 25.55 -8.76
C ALA A 141 6.06 26.67 -8.83
N TYR A 142 7.09 26.50 -9.64
CA TYR A 142 8.27 27.40 -9.65
C TYR A 142 8.58 27.87 -11.07
N SER A 143 8.42 29.19 -11.30
CA SER A 143 8.95 29.87 -12.48
C SER A 143 10.49 29.83 -12.46
N ASN A 144 11.06 29.45 -13.57
CA ASN A 144 12.47 29.46 -14.00
C ASN A 144 13.43 30.39 -13.26
N ASP A 145 13.86 30.10 -12.04
CA ASP A 145 15.18 30.54 -11.54
C ASP A 145 15.52 29.85 -10.22
N SER A 146 16.48 28.92 -10.29
CA SER A 146 17.31 28.43 -9.18
C SER A 146 16.63 27.75 -7.97
N ILE A 147 16.25 26.48 -8.13
CA ILE A 147 16.18 25.56 -6.96
C ILE A 147 17.63 25.35 -6.51
N PRO A 148 18.00 25.56 -5.22
CA PRO A 148 19.33 25.27 -4.76
C PRO A 148 19.61 23.77 -4.83
N ASN A 149 20.82 23.40 -5.26
CA ASN A 149 21.30 22.02 -5.21
C ASN A 149 21.43 21.55 -3.76
N LEU A 150 20.38 20.90 -3.24
CA LEU A 150 20.34 20.36 -1.89
C LEU A 150 20.74 18.89 -1.92
N ASN A 151 21.73 18.50 -1.12
CA ASN A 151 22.06 17.11 -0.92
C ASN A 151 21.06 16.43 0.05
N LEU A 152 21.06 15.09 0.07
CA LEU A 152 20.13 14.31 0.91
C LEU A 152 20.15 14.70 2.40
N LYS A 153 21.33 14.98 2.96
CA LYS A 153 21.47 15.44 4.37
C LYS A 153 20.79 16.78 4.61
N GLN A 154 20.88 17.70 3.64
CA GLN A 154 20.20 18.99 3.72
C GLN A 154 18.68 18.83 3.63
N ILE A 155 18.19 17.97 2.75
CA ILE A 155 16.74 17.68 2.63
C ILE A 155 16.21 17.07 3.91
N GLU A 156 16.91 16.11 4.49
CA GLU A 156 16.53 15.49 5.76
C GLU A 156 16.56 16.51 6.93
N LYS A 157 17.57 17.38 6.97
CA LYS A 157 17.66 18.46 7.94
C LYS A 157 16.47 19.43 7.82
N ILE A 158 16.12 19.85 6.61
CA ILE A 158 14.97 20.73 6.34
C ILE A 158 13.67 20.05 6.78
N LYS A 159 13.47 18.77 6.44
CA LYS A 159 12.30 17.98 6.87
C LYS A 159 12.16 17.93 8.39
N ASN A 160 13.26 17.71 9.09
CA ASN A 160 13.27 17.72 10.56
C ASN A 160 12.96 19.12 11.13
N GLN A 161 13.49 20.17 10.53
CA GLN A 161 13.19 21.55 10.91
C GLN A 161 11.72 21.89 10.70
N MET A 162 11.12 21.47 9.57
CA MET A 162 9.68 21.63 9.32
C MET A 162 8.85 21.02 10.45
N ASN A 163 9.17 19.80 10.83
CA ASN A 163 8.35 19.02 11.77
C ASN A 163 8.55 19.42 13.23
N LYS A 164 9.71 19.95 13.62
CA LYS A 164 10.09 20.08 15.04
C LYS A 164 10.55 21.47 15.47
N SER A 165 10.76 22.40 14.52
CA SER A 165 11.32 23.72 14.84
C SER A 165 10.37 24.88 14.62
N ILE A 166 9.30 24.65 13.86
CA ILE A 166 8.30 25.67 13.51
C ILE A 166 7.02 25.37 14.29
N CYS A 167 6.38 26.41 14.79
CA CYS A 167 5.09 26.29 15.47
C CYS A 167 4.09 27.32 14.93
N CYS A 168 2.84 26.97 15.03
CA CYS A 168 1.74 27.89 14.95
C CYS A 168 1.43 28.41 16.37
N ILE A 169 1.12 29.71 16.50
CA ILE A 169 0.79 30.35 17.77
C ILE A 169 -0.70 30.66 17.79
N ILE A 170 -1.38 30.16 18.81
CA ILE A 170 -2.80 30.37 19.07
C ILE A 170 -2.95 31.27 20.30
N LYS A 171 -3.73 32.31 20.15
CA LYS A 171 -4.08 33.28 21.22
C LYS A 171 -5.58 33.51 21.16
N ASN A 172 -6.29 33.44 22.29
CA ASN A 172 -7.74 33.60 22.37
C ASN A 172 -8.54 32.66 21.44
N ASN A 173 -8.08 31.42 21.27
CA ASN A 173 -8.63 30.37 20.39
C ASN A 173 -8.52 30.64 18.89
N ASP A 174 -7.81 31.68 18.47
CA ASP A 174 -7.50 31.95 17.06
C ASP A 174 -6.03 31.73 16.74
N ILE A 175 -5.76 31.13 15.57
CA ILE A 175 -4.41 31.06 15.01
C ILE A 175 -4.02 32.44 14.54
N ILE A 176 -3.00 33.02 15.16
CA ILE A 176 -2.58 34.38 14.91
C ILE A 176 -1.29 34.48 14.08
N GLY A 177 -0.52 33.41 13.96
CA GLY A 177 0.67 33.39 13.11
C GLY A 177 1.68 32.32 13.45
N ASN A 178 2.90 32.45 12.93
CA ASN A 178 3.98 31.49 13.09
C ASN A 178 5.00 31.96 14.12
N GLY A 179 5.65 30.98 14.73
CA GLY A 179 6.85 31.17 15.50
C GLY A 179 7.84 30.03 15.24
N PHE A 180 9.07 30.21 15.68
CA PHE A 180 10.07 29.17 15.59
C PHE A 180 10.95 29.11 16.83
N PHE A 181 11.49 27.93 17.08
CA PHE A 181 12.37 27.68 18.20
C PHE A 181 13.82 27.85 17.77
N ALA A 182 14.59 28.63 18.50
CA ALA A 182 15.99 28.85 18.23
C ALA A 182 16.85 28.67 19.49
N LEU A 183 18.08 28.27 19.29
CA LEU A 183 19.08 28.13 20.36
C LEU A 183 20.20 29.12 20.13
N ILE A 184 20.54 29.87 21.16
CA ILE A 184 21.70 30.77 21.17
C ILE A 184 22.61 30.47 22.35
N LYS A 185 23.94 30.59 22.13
CA LYS A 185 24.93 30.41 23.19
C LYS A 185 25.38 31.77 23.68
N LYS A 186 25.25 32.02 25.00
CA LYS A 186 25.87 33.17 25.66
C LYS A 186 26.84 32.67 26.71
N GLU A 187 28.14 33.00 26.59
CA GLU A 187 29.20 32.46 27.47
C GLU A 187 29.19 30.92 27.46
N ASN A 188 28.96 30.26 28.57
CA ASN A 188 28.89 28.80 28.71
C ASN A 188 27.48 28.26 28.82
N LYS A 189 26.44 29.07 28.57
CA LYS A 189 25.02 28.69 28.70
C LYS A 189 24.32 28.72 27.34
N PHE A 190 23.49 27.70 27.09
CA PHE A 190 22.55 27.69 25.98
C PHE A 190 21.22 28.28 26.42
N ILE A 191 20.67 29.20 25.62
CA ILE A 191 19.39 29.87 25.86
C ILE A 191 18.41 29.42 24.80
N SER A 192 17.28 28.84 25.22
CA SER A 192 16.20 28.40 24.37
C SER A 192 15.22 29.54 24.11
N LEU A 193 14.93 29.84 22.87
CA LEU A 193 14.13 30.99 22.44
C LEU A 193 12.90 30.55 21.62
N LEU A 194 11.78 31.23 21.86
CA LEU A 194 10.67 31.35 20.94
C LEU A 194 10.77 32.71 20.25
N ILE A 195 10.81 32.73 18.92
CA ILE A 195 10.90 33.96 18.12
C ILE A 195 9.67 34.04 17.20
N THR A 196 9.05 35.21 17.19
CA THR A 196 7.85 35.45 16.39
C THR A 196 7.74 36.95 16.04
N ASN A 197 6.66 37.32 15.38
CA ASN A 197 6.37 38.72 15.06
C ASN A 197 5.72 39.44 16.26
N ASN A 198 6.02 40.76 16.45
CA ASN A 198 5.47 41.53 17.54
C ASN A 198 3.94 41.75 17.47
N ASN A 199 3.30 41.57 16.32
CA ASN A 199 1.85 41.58 16.20
C ASN A 199 1.23 40.28 16.77
N ILE A 200 2.02 39.22 16.90
CA ILE A 200 1.62 37.92 17.45
C ILE A 200 1.79 37.90 18.95
N ILE A 201 2.96 38.28 19.43
CA ILE A 201 3.27 38.43 20.90
C ILE A 201 3.79 39.86 21.09
N ASN A 202 3.09 40.68 21.86
CA ASN A 202 3.47 42.04 22.17
C ASN A 202 3.71 42.26 23.66
N GLU A 203 4.15 43.44 24.03
CA GLU A 203 4.51 43.85 25.41
C GLU A 203 3.31 43.71 26.37
N ASN A 204 2.09 44.06 25.90
CA ASN A 204 0.88 43.92 26.69
C ASN A 204 0.54 42.46 27.00
N ASP A 205 0.83 41.53 26.06
CA ASP A 205 0.61 40.11 26.28
C ASP A 205 1.47 39.53 27.39
N ILE A 206 2.73 40.00 27.44
CA ILE A 206 3.69 39.59 28.48
C ILE A 206 3.33 40.25 29.83
N ASN A 207 3.04 41.54 29.83
CA ASN A 207 2.67 42.26 31.02
C ASN A 207 1.40 41.74 31.70
N ASN A 208 0.43 41.31 30.88
CA ASN A 208 -0.84 40.71 31.36
C ASN A 208 -0.73 39.21 31.63
N GLY A 209 0.42 38.61 31.40
CA GLY A 209 0.63 37.17 31.66
C GLY A 209 -0.27 36.24 30.85
N ILE A 210 -0.52 36.60 29.60
CA ILE A 210 -1.44 35.85 28.72
C ILE A 210 -0.91 34.44 28.45
N ASN A 211 -1.82 33.49 28.36
CA ASN A 211 -1.53 32.13 27.91
C ASN A 211 -1.57 32.07 26.38
N ILE A 212 -0.54 31.55 25.76
CA ILE A 212 -0.48 31.19 24.35
C ILE A 212 -0.40 29.68 24.19
N ILE A 213 -0.98 29.16 23.16
CA ILE A 213 -0.83 27.76 22.77
C ILE A 213 0.09 27.71 21.56
N ILE A 214 1.18 26.97 21.68
CA ILE A 214 2.04 26.65 20.54
C ILE A 214 1.70 25.27 20.02
N VAL A 215 1.54 25.13 18.71
CA VAL A 215 1.21 23.86 18.05
C VAL A 215 2.30 23.52 17.04
N LEU A 216 2.93 22.37 17.20
CA LEU A 216 3.88 21.82 16.24
C LEU A 216 3.15 21.07 15.12
N TYR A 217 3.85 20.81 14.01
CA TYR A 217 3.30 20.06 12.87
C TYR A 217 2.75 18.66 13.23
N ASN A 218 3.30 18.02 14.23
CA ASN A 218 2.81 16.74 14.76
C ASN A 218 1.58 16.88 15.68
N ASN A 219 0.91 18.03 15.64
CA ASN A 219 -0.24 18.38 16.48
C ASN A 219 0.04 18.37 18.00
N GLN A 220 1.31 18.33 18.41
CA GLN A 220 1.66 18.57 19.81
C GLN A 220 1.38 20.02 20.14
N ALA A 221 0.47 20.23 21.08
CA ALA A 221 0.14 21.54 21.59
C ALA A 221 0.73 21.72 22.99
N LYS A 222 1.33 22.88 23.25
CA LYS A 222 1.79 23.25 24.60
C LYS A 222 1.30 24.64 24.94
N ASN A 223 0.73 24.79 26.15
CA ASN A 223 0.41 26.09 26.73
C ASN A 223 1.67 26.72 27.32
N ILE A 224 1.92 27.96 26.95
CA ILE A 224 2.98 28.80 27.55
C ILE A 224 2.33 30.01 28.13
N LYS A 225 2.52 30.22 29.45
CA LYS A 225 2.16 31.45 30.13
C LYS A 225 3.29 32.45 29.96
N LEU A 226 3.01 33.53 29.25
CA LEU A 226 3.96 34.63 29.10
C LEU A 226 4.12 35.31 30.48
N ARG A 227 5.36 35.55 30.90
CA ARG A 227 5.65 36.14 32.22
C ARG A 227 6.61 37.29 32.08
N ASN A 228 6.31 38.40 32.69
CA ASN A 228 7.15 39.60 32.65
C ASN A 228 8.54 39.42 33.29
N ASN A 229 8.67 38.45 34.24
CA ASN A 229 9.96 38.12 34.86
C ASN A 229 10.83 37.16 33.98
N THR A 230 10.40 36.80 32.83
CA THR A 230 11.18 36.02 31.87
C THR A 230 11.96 36.96 30.94
N ASN A 231 13.22 36.62 30.60
CA ASN A 231 13.96 37.46 29.64
C ASN A 231 13.22 37.47 28.28
N HIS A 232 12.93 38.67 27.82
CA HIS A 232 12.25 38.88 26.53
C HIS A 232 12.76 40.19 25.90
N TYR A 233 12.50 40.33 24.59
CA TYR A 233 12.80 41.50 23.81
C TYR A 233 11.70 41.69 22.75
N ILE A 234 11.09 42.85 22.75
CA ILE A 234 10.07 43.24 21.75
C ILE A 234 10.47 44.56 21.16
N ASN A 235 10.45 44.60 19.84
CA ASN A 235 10.77 45.82 19.11
C ASN A 235 9.79 46.00 17.95
N GLU A 236 9.04 47.09 17.98
CA GLU A 236 8.03 47.44 16.97
C GLU A 236 8.65 47.84 15.63
N GLU A 237 9.80 48.52 15.63
CA GLU A 237 10.49 48.94 14.40
C GLU A 237 11.02 47.74 13.62
N TYR A 238 11.53 46.72 14.31
CA TYR A 238 11.99 45.49 13.66
C TYR A 238 10.90 44.45 13.52
N GLY A 239 9.73 44.64 14.10
CA GLY A 239 8.60 43.72 14.01
C GLY A 239 8.86 42.34 14.66
N VAL A 240 9.70 42.29 15.71
CA VAL A 240 10.24 41.05 16.29
C VAL A 240 9.94 40.96 17.79
N SER A 241 9.53 39.78 18.23
CA SER A 241 9.42 39.36 19.62
C SER A 241 10.30 38.13 19.89
N ILE A 242 11.18 38.24 20.87
CA ILE A 242 12.07 37.15 21.33
C ILE A 242 11.71 36.87 22.80
N TYR A 243 11.40 35.62 23.10
CA TYR A 243 11.00 35.18 24.43
C TYR A 243 11.82 33.97 24.86
N GLU A 244 12.46 34.03 26.06
CA GLU A 244 13.19 32.91 26.62
C GLU A 244 12.23 31.82 27.10
N LEU A 245 12.50 30.58 26.71
CA LEU A 245 11.77 29.41 27.16
C LEU A 245 12.47 28.82 28.40
N LYS A 246 11.89 28.99 29.59
CA LYS A 246 12.41 28.39 30.83
C LYS A 246 11.93 26.94 31.03
N GLU A 247 10.89 26.53 30.34
CA GLU A 247 10.32 25.18 30.40
C GLU A 247 10.84 24.31 29.27
N THR A 248 11.11 23.03 29.56
CA THR A 248 11.45 22.06 28.55
C THR A 248 10.20 21.70 27.73
N ILE A 249 10.33 21.80 26.41
CA ILE A 249 9.33 21.32 25.48
C ILE A 249 9.87 20.05 24.82
N ASN A 250 9.22 18.92 25.05
CA ASN A 250 9.64 17.66 24.48
C ASN A 250 9.45 17.62 22.94
N ASN A 251 10.32 16.91 22.24
CA ASN A 251 10.25 16.69 20.80
C ASN A 251 10.41 17.92 19.90
N ILE A 252 10.96 19.04 20.41
CA ILE A 252 11.37 20.15 19.56
C ILE A 252 12.83 20.05 19.17
N GLN A 253 13.14 20.59 18.01
CA GLN A 253 14.50 20.83 17.54
C GLN A 253 14.70 22.33 17.41
N PHE A 254 15.77 22.84 18.02
CA PHE A 254 16.10 24.26 17.91
C PHE A 254 16.83 24.54 16.61
N LEU A 255 16.47 25.62 15.95
CA LEU A 255 17.21 26.17 14.83
C LEU A 255 18.47 26.90 15.35
N GLU A 256 19.51 26.87 14.54
CA GLU A 256 20.76 27.60 14.83
C GLU A 256 20.83 28.90 14.04
N PHE A 257 21.37 29.95 14.62
CA PHE A 257 21.68 31.15 13.89
C PHE A 257 22.99 31.03 13.11
N ASP A 258 23.08 31.74 11.98
CA ASP A 258 24.35 31.94 11.31
C ASP A 258 25.28 32.80 12.19
N GLU A 259 26.57 32.46 12.28
CA GLU A 259 27.52 33.12 13.17
C GLU A 259 27.61 34.62 12.91
N SER A 260 27.53 35.03 11.66
CA SER A 260 27.58 36.45 11.29
C SER A 260 26.42 37.27 11.83
N ILE A 261 25.26 36.57 12.07
CA ILE A 261 24.06 37.19 12.69
C ILE A 261 24.30 37.39 14.19
N ILE A 262 24.90 36.42 14.87
CA ILE A 262 25.20 36.49 16.30
C ILE A 262 26.26 37.57 16.57
N GLU A 263 27.33 37.62 15.78
CA GLU A 263 28.42 38.57 15.87
C GLU A 263 28.03 39.97 15.43
N ASN A 264 26.87 40.17 14.81
CA ASN A 264 26.41 41.39 14.16
C ASN A 264 27.46 41.99 13.20
N ASN A 265 28.19 41.14 12.49
CA ASN A 265 29.29 41.49 11.60
C ASN A 265 28.77 41.97 10.23
N LYS A 266 28.76 43.26 10.01
CA LYS A 266 28.25 43.91 8.80
C LYS A 266 28.96 43.45 7.51
N GLU A 267 30.28 43.24 7.55
CA GLU A 267 31.02 42.78 6.36
C GLU A 267 30.60 41.35 5.95
N LYS A 268 30.52 40.43 6.89
CA LYS A 268 30.06 39.06 6.66
C LYS A 268 28.58 39.01 6.27
N ILE A 269 27.74 39.87 6.83
CA ILE A 269 26.30 39.96 6.49
C ILE A 269 26.13 40.38 5.03
N ASN A 270 26.95 41.29 4.49
CA ASN A 270 26.88 41.67 3.10
C ASN A 270 27.19 40.53 2.14
N THR A 271 27.85 39.48 2.57
CA THR A 271 28.11 38.28 1.73
C THR A 271 26.87 37.43 1.50
N TYR A 272 25.74 37.72 2.15
CA TYR A 272 24.49 37.00 1.93
C TYR A 272 23.78 37.38 0.63
N ASN A 273 24.12 38.51 0.02
CA ASN A 273 23.53 38.95 -1.23
C ASN A 273 23.69 37.89 -2.32
N ASN A 274 22.64 37.63 -3.07
CA ASN A 274 22.54 36.58 -4.08
C ASN A 274 22.63 35.13 -3.59
N GLN A 275 22.69 34.87 -2.29
CA GLN A 275 22.66 33.50 -1.78
C GLN A 275 21.26 32.90 -1.83
N SER A 276 21.22 31.58 -2.01
CA SER A 276 19.96 30.83 -1.96
C SER A 276 19.46 30.70 -0.53
N ILE A 277 18.17 30.97 -0.36
CA ILE A 277 17.49 30.95 0.92
C ILE A 277 16.21 30.07 0.83
N TYR A 278 15.71 29.66 1.99
CA TYR A 278 14.39 29.10 2.10
C TYR A 278 13.69 29.62 3.35
N THR A 279 12.37 29.58 3.33
CA THR A 279 11.52 29.89 4.47
C THR A 279 10.53 28.76 4.72
N ILE A 280 10.18 28.56 5.98
CA ILE A 280 9.25 27.52 6.42
C ILE A 280 8.10 28.21 7.12
N GLN A 281 6.87 27.90 6.72
CA GLN A 281 5.67 28.50 7.32
C GLN A 281 4.57 27.46 7.55
N TYR A 282 3.77 27.68 8.59
CA TYR A 282 2.51 27.00 8.78
C TYR A 282 1.39 27.79 8.11
N LYS A 283 0.60 27.16 7.24
CA LYS A 283 -0.50 27.80 6.55
C LYS A 283 -1.84 27.36 7.14
N LYS A 284 -2.54 28.33 7.78
CA LYS A 284 -3.83 28.09 8.48
C LYS A 284 -4.89 27.43 7.58
N GLU A 285 -4.99 27.86 6.33
CA GLU A 285 -6.03 27.40 5.38
C GLU A 285 -5.86 25.95 4.95
N LYS A 286 -4.63 25.43 5.02
CA LYS A 286 -4.29 24.05 4.62
C LYS A 286 -3.96 23.16 5.80
N GLU A 287 -3.84 23.72 7.01
CA GLU A 287 -3.34 23.05 8.21
C GLU A 287 -2.02 22.28 7.95
N ASP A 288 -1.13 22.88 7.12
CA ASP A 288 0.08 22.25 6.62
C ASP A 288 1.28 23.19 6.73
N ILE A 289 2.51 22.62 6.73
CA ILE A 289 3.74 23.38 6.67
C ILE A 289 4.23 23.44 5.24
N ILE A 290 4.46 24.67 4.76
CA ILE A 290 4.91 24.95 3.41
C ILE A 290 6.35 25.44 3.41
N LEU A 291 7.13 24.97 2.47
CA LEU A 291 8.51 25.36 2.23
C LEU A 291 8.60 26.21 0.96
N HIS A 292 9.17 27.38 1.06
CA HIS A 292 9.44 28.27 -0.07
C HIS A 292 10.93 28.48 -0.25
N TYR A 293 11.40 28.40 -1.49
CA TYR A 293 12.79 28.65 -1.87
C TYR A 293 12.91 29.96 -2.62
N GLY A 294 14.07 30.59 -2.54
CA GLY A 294 14.35 31.79 -3.30
C GLY A 294 15.80 32.23 -3.19
N LYS A 295 16.04 33.42 -3.73
CA LYS A 295 17.34 34.15 -3.60
C LYS A 295 17.19 35.43 -2.81
N LEU A 296 18.18 35.74 -2.02
CA LEU A 296 18.29 37.01 -1.33
C LEU A 296 18.83 38.04 -2.28
N ASP A 297 18.02 39.06 -2.63
CA ASP A 297 18.41 40.11 -3.56
C ASP A 297 19.36 41.09 -2.91
N SER A 298 18.99 41.64 -1.76
CA SER A 298 19.80 42.67 -1.07
C SER A 298 19.38 42.84 0.40
N ILE A 299 20.31 43.31 1.20
CA ILE A 299 20.09 43.73 2.58
C ILE A 299 20.26 45.25 2.61
N LYS A 300 19.22 45.99 3.05
CA LYS A 300 19.20 47.45 3.13
C LYS A 300 19.68 47.92 4.53
N GLU A 301 20.06 49.22 4.61
CA GLU A 301 20.61 49.83 5.85
C GLU A 301 19.76 49.61 7.09
N ASN A 302 18.44 49.53 7.01
CA ASN A 302 17.52 49.30 8.13
C ASN A 302 17.26 47.79 8.38
N ALA A 303 18.23 46.93 8.13
CA ALA A 303 18.12 45.47 8.29
C ALA A 303 16.99 44.82 7.48
N ASN A 304 16.40 45.50 6.50
CA ASN A 304 15.38 44.94 5.61
C ASN A 304 16.04 44.01 4.63
N ILE A 305 15.53 42.76 4.60
CA ILE A 305 15.88 41.76 3.61
C ILE A 305 14.91 41.87 2.44
N LYS A 306 15.44 42.05 1.23
CA LYS A 306 14.68 41.89 -0.01
C LYS A 306 15.06 40.56 -0.65
N HIS A 307 14.08 39.75 -0.95
CA HIS A 307 14.27 38.42 -1.54
C HIS A 307 13.20 38.10 -2.60
N LYS A 308 13.50 37.12 -3.44
CA LYS A 308 12.57 36.53 -4.40
C LYS A 308 12.31 35.10 -4.02
N CYS A 309 11.29 34.88 -3.20
CA CYS A 309 10.76 33.55 -2.90
C CYS A 309 9.55 33.24 -3.78
N SER A 310 9.27 31.97 -3.95
CA SER A 310 8.27 31.43 -4.88
C SER A 310 6.80 31.77 -4.57
N SER A 311 6.52 32.50 -3.49
CA SER A 311 5.16 32.90 -3.12
C SER A 311 5.13 34.32 -2.53
N ASN A 312 4.10 35.08 -2.89
CA ASN A 312 3.81 36.38 -2.31
C ASN A 312 2.96 36.30 -1.04
N ASP A 313 2.66 35.10 -0.55
CA ASP A 313 1.77 34.83 0.59
C ASP A 313 2.55 34.06 1.67
N ILE A 314 3.49 34.75 2.34
CA ILE A 314 4.30 34.17 3.43
C ILE A 314 3.79 34.70 4.77
N SER A 315 3.54 33.79 5.71
CA SER A 315 2.95 34.12 7.01
C SER A 315 3.93 34.84 7.93
N LEU A 316 3.39 35.79 8.71
CA LEU A 316 4.12 36.51 9.76
C LEU A 316 4.86 35.57 10.73
N GLY A 317 6.08 35.91 11.08
CA GLY A 317 6.88 35.14 12.04
C GLY A 317 7.62 33.94 11.44
N SER A 318 7.57 33.75 10.11
CA SER A 318 8.28 32.65 9.43
C SER A 318 9.79 32.93 9.32
N PRO A 319 10.69 31.99 9.69
CA PRO A 319 12.14 32.20 9.61
C PRO A 319 12.65 32.18 8.16
N ILE A 320 13.74 32.91 7.93
CA ILE A 320 14.54 32.84 6.69
C ILE A 320 15.85 32.15 6.99
N LEU A 321 16.15 31.09 6.24
CA LEU A 321 17.33 30.26 6.44
C LEU A 321 18.18 30.20 5.17
N LEU A 322 19.51 30.15 5.35
CA LEU A 322 20.44 29.94 4.25
C LEU A 322 20.38 28.49 3.75
N SER A 323 20.28 28.29 2.45
CA SER A 323 20.23 26.94 1.88
C SER A 323 21.53 26.16 2.09
N LYS A 324 22.68 26.83 2.11
CA LYS A 324 24.00 26.18 2.26
C LYS A 324 24.25 25.49 3.59
N ASN A 325 23.70 25.99 4.71
CA ASN A 325 23.97 25.50 6.07
C ASN A 325 22.70 25.29 6.93
N SER A 326 21.54 25.70 6.42
CA SER A 326 20.24 25.64 7.12
C SER A 326 20.21 26.44 8.43
N LYS A 327 20.94 27.57 8.49
CA LYS A 327 21.00 28.48 9.64
C LYS A 327 20.14 29.72 9.42
N ILE A 328 19.58 30.26 10.49
CA ILE A 328 18.70 31.44 10.47
C ILE A 328 19.50 32.70 10.20
N ILE A 329 18.97 33.56 9.35
CA ILE A 329 19.45 34.93 9.13
C ILE A 329 18.40 36.00 9.40
N GLY A 330 17.12 35.68 9.26
CA GLY A 330 16.04 36.67 9.34
C GLY A 330 14.67 36.06 9.58
N MET A 331 13.65 36.92 9.54
CA MET A 331 12.24 36.54 9.74
C MET A 331 11.31 37.47 8.93
N HIS A 332 10.21 36.91 8.46
CA HIS A 332 9.12 37.65 7.79
C HIS A 332 8.31 38.50 8.77
N ILE A 333 8.10 39.77 8.44
CA ILE A 333 7.40 40.74 9.30
C ILE A 333 6.13 41.32 8.66
N ASP A 334 5.84 41.04 7.39
CA ASP A 334 4.66 41.54 6.66
C ASP A 334 4.13 40.47 5.69
N ASN A 335 2.81 40.40 5.57
CA ASN A 335 2.12 39.46 4.67
C ASN A 335 1.94 39.99 3.23
N LYS A 336 2.11 41.30 3.02
CA LYS A 336 1.72 41.95 1.77
C LYS A 336 2.90 42.36 0.83
N ASN A 337 4.09 42.42 1.35
CA ASN A 337 5.28 42.79 0.56
C ASN A 337 6.45 41.95 1.07
N ASP A 338 7.21 41.33 0.24
CA ASP A 338 8.44 40.56 0.54
C ASP A 338 9.37 41.24 1.56
N ARG A 339 8.81 41.70 2.67
CA ARG A 339 9.53 42.39 3.73
C ARG A 339 9.88 41.40 4.83
N ALA A 340 11.16 41.22 5.00
CA ALA A 340 11.73 40.49 6.12
C ALA A 340 12.81 41.33 6.80
N LYS A 341 13.12 41.00 8.03
CA LYS A 341 14.16 41.67 8.82
C LYS A 341 15.29 40.71 9.17
N LEU A 342 16.52 41.19 9.15
CA LEU A 342 17.65 40.53 9.77
C LEU A 342 17.46 40.47 11.29
N LEU A 343 17.86 39.37 11.89
CA LEU A 343 17.75 39.16 13.33
C LEU A 343 19.03 39.58 14.09
N SER A 344 20.08 40.08 13.42
CA SER A 344 21.35 40.45 14.07
C SER A 344 21.19 41.50 15.14
N PHE A 345 20.50 42.60 14.84
CA PHE A 345 20.28 43.66 15.82
C PHE A 345 19.33 43.24 16.96
N PRO A 346 18.15 42.69 16.69
CA PRO A 346 17.27 42.21 17.77
C PRO A 346 17.91 41.20 18.70
N LEU A 347 18.73 40.27 18.17
CA LEU A 347 19.46 39.31 19.00
C LEU A 347 20.56 39.98 19.84
N SER A 348 21.30 40.94 19.29
CA SER A 348 22.31 41.67 20.01
C SER A 348 21.70 42.42 21.17
N GLU A 349 20.60 43.12 20.98
CA GLU A 349 19.88 43.84 22.02
C GLU A 349 19.32 42.90 23.10
N PHE A 350 18.70 41.78 22.68
CA PHE A 350 18.25 40.76 23.63
C PHE A 350 19.39 40.22 24.50
N LEU A 351 20.57 39.93 23.90
CA LEU A 351 21.70 39.39 24.59
C LEU A 351 22.34 40.42 25.54
N ASN A 352 22.37 41.71 25.15
CA ASN A 352 22.89 42.81 25.99
C ASN A 352 22.03 43.01 27.23
N ASN A 353 20.72 42.90 27.09
CA ASN A 353 19.74 43.08 28.17
C ASN A 353 19.47 41.80 28.97
N TYR A 354 20.05 40.67 28.60
CA TYR A 354 19.82 39.37 29.26
C TYR A 354 20.35 39.35 30.68
N LYS A 355 19.43 39.16 31.66
CA LYS A 355 19.73 39.06 33.09
C LYS A 355 20.04 37.64 33.50
N ASN A 356 21.22 37.37 34.03
CA ASN A 356 21.56 36.08 34.63
C ASN A 356 20.90 36.00 36.01
N GLU A 357 19.77 35.34 36.16
CA GLU A 357 19.22 34.98 37.47
C GLU A 357 20.12 33.92 38.12
N LYS A 358 20.62 34.21 39.35
CA LYS A 358 21.27 33.21 40.20
C LYS A 358 20.22 32.19 40.62
N ILE A 359 20.27 31.02 40.05
CA ILE A 359 19.45 29.88 40.48
C ILE A 359 20.01 29.42 41.83
N GLN A 360 19.29 29.64 42.92
CA GLN A 360 19.51 28.87 44.14
C GLN A 360 19.01 27.43 43.90
N PRO A 361 19.79 26.41 44.33
CA PRO A 361 19.32 25.04 44.22
C PRO A 361 18.12 24.84 45.15
N MET A 362 16.98 24.52 44.61
CA MET A 362 15.81 24.07 45.40
C MET A 362 16.15 22.78 46.11
N LYS A 363 16.07 22.83 47.45
CA LYS A 363 16.14 21.63 48.31
C LYS A 363 14.90 20.77 48.07
N GLU A 364 15.13 19.48 47.93
CA GLU A 364 14.12 18.40 47.93
C GLU A 364 13.35 18.33 49.25
N LYS A 365 12.43 19.22 49.49
CA LYS A 365 11.39 19.11 50.52
C LYS A 365 10.47 20.33 50.38
N ASP A 366 9.43 20.18 49.60
CA ASP A 366 8.20 20.96 49.67
C ASP A 366 7.30 20.56 48.50
N VAL A 367 6.94 19.28 48.49
CA VAL A 367 5.84 18.75 47.67
C VAL A 367 4.77 18.26 48.63
N ASN A 368 4.14 19.21 49.34
CA ASN A 368 2.83 19.01 49.96
C ASN A 368 2.28 20.36 50.40
N GLU A 369 1.03 20.59 50.04
CA GLU A 369 0.14 21.68 50.50
C GLU A 369 0.31 23.06 49.85
N ILE A 370 -0.35 23.25 48.70
CA ILE A 370 -0.94 24.56 48.39
C ILE A 370 -2.47 24.37 48.28
N LYS A 371 -3.16 24.78 49.31
CA LYS A 371 -4.61 25.04 49.31
C LYS A 371 -4.86 26.26 48.44
N ILE A 372 -5.62 26.10 47.37
CA ILE A 372 -6.10 27.18 46.50
C ILE A 372 -7.55 27.48 46.91
N GLU A 373 -7.75 28.72 47.40
CA GLU A 373 -9.09 29.27 47.58
C GLU A 373 -9.75 29.51 46.21
N ARG A 374 -10.95 28.98 46.04
CA ARG A 374 -11.73 29.02 44.80
C ARG A 374 -12.44 30.36 44.65
N SER A 375 -12.24 31.03 43.49
CA SER A 375 -13.17 32.04 42.97
C SER A 375 -13.89 31.43 41.74
N SER A 376 -15.19 31.67 41.67
CA SER A 376 -16.18 30.96 40.85
C SER A 376 -16.20 31.27 39.34
N THR A 377 -15.04 31.50 38.71
CA THR A 377 -14.87 31.72 37.26
C THR A 377 -13.87 30.84 36.57
N ASP A 378 -13.22 29.91 37.28
CA ASP A 378 -12.16 29.03 36.76
C ASP A 378 -12.60 27.60 36.48
N GLU A 379 -13.89 27.26 36.63
CA GLU A 379 -14.41 25.90 36.42
C GLU A 379 -14.36 25.45 34.96
N ASP A 380 -14.39 26.38 34.02
CA ASP A 380 -14.38 26.04 32.59
C ASP A 380 -12.99 25.76 32.01
N ILE A 381 -11.94 26.28 32.66
CA ILE A 381 -10.55 26.10 32.23
C ILE A 381 -9.90 24.89 32.90
N ASN A 382 -10.28 24.55 34.12
CA ASN A 382 -9.74 23.40 34.85
C ASN A 382 -10.22 22.04 34.30
N ASN A 383 -11.34 21.99 33.57
CA ASN A 383 -11.78 20.79 32.87
C ASN A 383 -10.96 20.48 31.59
N ILE A 384 -10.11 21.42 31.14
CA ILE A 384 -9.18 21.21 30.00
C ILE A 384 -7.77 20.81 30.48
N ILE A 385 -7.41 20.99 31.74
CA ILE A 385 -6.00 20.89 32.23
C ILE A 385 -5.76 19.71 33.19
N HIS A 386 -6.63 18.75 33.33
CA HIS A 386 -6.21 17.46 33.88
C HIS A 386 -5.65 16.59 32.76
N ILE A 387 -4.49 16.99 32.18
CA ILE A 387 -3.65 16.11 31.39
C ILE A 387 -2.81 15.26 32.35
N HIS A 388 -3.45 14.35 33.09
CA HIS A 388 -2.81 13.11 33.45
C HIS A 388 -2.84 12.22 32.22
N ASN A 389 -1.78 11.43 31.99
CA ASN A 389 -1.55 10.41 30.98
C ASN A 389 -2.82 9.61 30.56
N ASN A 390 -3.85 10.27 30.09
CA ASN A 390 -5.07 9.61 29.69
C ASN A 390 -4.88 9.05 28.30
N ASN A 391 -4.98 7.76 28.21
CA ASN A 391 -4.95 6.99 26.99
C ASN A 391 -6.07 7.45 26.06
N LYS A 392 -5.73 8.12 24.93
CA LYS A 392 -6.70 8.80 24.08
C LYS A 392 -6.42 8.66 22.60
N MET A 393 -7.51 8.58 21.82
CA MET A 393 -7.50 8.66 20.37
C MET A 393 -8.19 9.92 19.89
N ILE A 394 -7.68 10.54 18.80
CA ILE A 394 -8.34 11.65 18.12
C ILE A 394 -8.92 11.09 16.82
N ILE A 395 -10.22 11.28 16.59
CA ILE A 395 -10.93 10.67 15.48
C ILE A 395 -11.65 11.74 14.69
N GLU A 396 -11.44 11.78 13.37
CA GLU A 396 -12.06 12.74 12.47
C GLU A 396 -13.08 12.07 11.56
N TYR A 397 -14.25 12.68 11.43
CA TYR A 397 -15.35 12.22 10.61
C TYR A 397 -15.77 13.23 9.56
N ILE A 398 -16.33 12.78 8.45
CA ILE A 398 -16.95 13.61 7.41
C ILE A 398 -18.41 13.86 7.77
N ASN A 399 -18.80 15.15 7.78
CA ASN A 399 -20.19 15.58 7.90
C ASN A 399 -20.75 15.93 6.51
N SER A 400 -21.33 14.95 5.84
CA SER A 400 -21.79 15.14 4.45
C SER A 400 -23.02 16.06 4.35
N ASN A 401 -23.79 16.24 5.42
CA ASN A 401 -25.10 16.91 5.37
C ASN A 401 -25.06 18.37 5.83
N LYS A 402 -23.95 18.83 6.45
CA LYS A 402 -23.78 20.22 6.95
C LYS A 402 -24.92 20.74 7.84
N GLU A 403 -25.72 19.85 8.43
CA GLU A 403 -26.87 20.14 9.29
C GLU A 403 -26.76 19.39 10.63
N ASN A 404 -27.68 19.65 11.54
CA ASN A 404 -27.82 18.92 12.80
C ASN A 404 -28.26 17.47 12.53
N VAL A 405 -27.31 16.55 12.50
CA VAL A 405 -27.56 15.16 12.13
C VAL A 405 -26.98 14.22 13.18
N SER A 406 -27.65 13.09 13.42
CA SER A 406 -27.07 11.97 14.12
C SER A 406 -26.06 11.26 13.21
N ILE A 407 -24.80 11.19 13.60
CA ILE A 407 -23.74 10.53 12.84
C ILE A 407 -23.29 9.30 13.62
N LYS A 408 -23.26 8.15 12.94
CA LYS A 408 -22.69 6.94 13.48
C LYS A 408 -21.17 7.08 13.58
N ILE A 409 -20.65 6.97 14.81
CA ILE A 409 -19.23 7.18 15.14
C ILE A 409 -18.51 5.87 15.53
N PHE A 410 -19.22 4.95 16.18
CA PHE A 410 -18.69 3.63 16.54
C PHE A 410 -19.66 2.52 16.15
N SER A 411 -19.16 1.30 16.00
CA SER A 411 -20.03 0.15 15.81
C SER A 411 -20.73 -0.24 17.11
N LYS A 412 -21.93 -0.81 16.98
CA LYS A 412 -22.70 -1.37 18.11
C LYS A 412 -21.91 -2.40 18.91
N HIS A 413 -21.14 -3.22 18.20
CA HIS A 413 -20.34 -4.29 18.81
C HIS A 413 -19.28 -3.72 19.77
N PHE A 414 -18.49 -2.73 19.28
CA PHE A 414 -17.49 -2.06 20.09
C PHE A 414 -18.11 -1.35 21.30
N VAL A 415 -19.22 -0.62 21.10
CA VAL A 415 -19.92 0.08 22.19
C VAL A 415 -20.37 -0.90 23.26
N ASN A 416 -21.01 -2.00 22.88
CA ASN A 416 -21.51 -2.99 23.84
C ASN A 416 -20.39 -3.60 24.69
N ASN A 417 -19.22 -3.88 24.08
CA ASN A 417 -18.08 -4.51 24.75
C ASN A 417 -17.32 -3.55 25.67
N ASN A 418 -17.41 -2.23 25.43
CA ASN A 418 -16.55 -1.25 26.10
C ASN A 418 -17.32 -0.10 26.76
N LYS A 419 -18.65 -0.21 26.93
CA LYS A 419 -19.53 0.87 27.36
C LYS A 419 -19.09 1.57 28.65
N THR A 420 -18.53 0.84 29.58
CA THR A 420 -18.05 1.38 30.88
C THR A 420 -16.63 1.89 30.84
N LYS A 421 -15.83 1.53 29.83
CA LYS A 421 -14.39 1.73 29.79
C LYS A 421 -13.94 3.06 29.22
N CYS A 422 -14.78 3.71 28.42
CA CYS A 422 -14.41 4.91 27.69
C CYS A 422 -15.44 6.01 27.81
N VAL A 423 -14.98 7.24 27.53
CA VAL A 423 -15.82 8.41 27.30
C VAL A 423 -15.50 9.06 25.95
N ILE A 424 -16.46 9.78 25.41
CA ILE A 424 -16.30 10.57 24.19
C ILE A 424 -16.26 12.04 24.58
N LYS A 425 -15.23 12.76 24.15
CA LYS A 425 -15.19 14.21 24.27
C LYS A 425 -15.47 14.84 22.90
N TYR A 426 -16.51 15.66 22.81
CA TYR A 426 -16.85 16.42 21.62
C TYR A 426 -17.13 17.86 22.00
N ARG A 427 -16.33 18.82 21.47
CA ARG A 427 -16.31 20.21 21.90
C ARG A 427 -16.09 20.29 23.41
N TYR A 428 -16.98 20.94 24.16
CA TYR A 428 -16.88 21.11 25.62
C TYR A 428 -17.71 20.10 26.44
N LYS A 429 -18.20 19.02 25.78
CA LYS A 429 -19.07 18.03 26.43
C LYS A 429 -18.43 16.66 26.45
N ILE A 430 -18.67 15.96 27.55
CA ILE A 430 -18.29 14.56 27.73
C ILE A 430 -19.55 13.72 27.60
N TYR A 431 -19.45 12.66 26.80
CA TYR A 431 -20.54 11.72 26.57
C TYR A 431 -20.07 10.32 26.98
N ASP A 432 -20.98 9.48 27.43
CA ASP A 432 -20.70 8.04 27.51
C ASP A 432 -20.44 7.48 26.11
N LEU A 433 -19.80 6.30 26.06
CA LEU A 433 -19.55 5.61 24.81
C LEU A 433 -20.89 5.23 24.14
N VAL A 434 -21.17 5.80 22.97
CA VAL A 434 -22.40 5.63 22.19
C VAL A 434 -22.10 5.30 20.73
N GLU A 435 -23.05 4.69 20.04
CA GLU A 435 -22.95 4.37 18.61
C GLU A 435 -23.03 5.63 17.74
N GLU A 436 -23.92 6.55 18.12
CA GLU A 436 -24.25 7.74 17.34
C GLU A 436 -24.15 9.00 18.19
N LEU A 437 -23.70 10.07 17.58
CA LEU A 437 -23.57 11.38 18.22
C LEU A 437 -24.31 12.45 17.40
N GLN A 438 -25.06 13.31 18.11
CA GLN A 438 -25.69 14.48 17.49
C GLN A 438 -24.63 15.53 17.20
N ILE A 439 -24.44 15.84 15.92
CA ILE A 439 -23.43 16.79 15.46
C ILE A 439 -24.09 18.09 15.02
N ASN A 440 -23.82 19.15 15.77
CA ASN A 440 -24.28 20.51 15.46
C ASN A 440 -23.10 21.26 14.81
N SER A 441 -22.79 20.99 13.56
CA SER A 441 -21.69 21.62 12.86
C SER A 441 -22.01 21.85 11.40
N GLN A 442 -21.74 23.06 10.91
CA GLN A 442 -21.82 23.39 9.49
C GLN A 442 -20.53 23.00 8.73
N ASN A 443 -19.50 22.59 9.45
CA ASN A 443 -18.23 22.18 8.85
C ASN A 443 -18.36 20.82 8.15
N GLU A 444 -17.60 20.63 7.09
CA GLU A 444 -17.54 19.36 6.35
C GLU A 444 -16.93 18.20 7.15
N THR A 445 -16.18 18.51 8.22
CA THR A 445 -15.57 17.52 9.10
C THR A 445 -15.71 17.95 10.57
N PHE A 446 -15.65 16.97 11.47
CA PHE A 446 -15.58 17.21 12.91
C PHE A 446 -14.69 16.16 13.57
N LYS A 447 -14.11 16.52 14.73
CA LYS A 447 -13.23 15.65 15.52
C LYS A 447 -13.86 15.32 16.86
N ILE A 448 -13.65 14.09 17.33
CA ILE A 448 -13.94 13.66 18.69
C ILE A 448 -12.67 13.09 19.33
N ILE A 449 -12.65 13.03 20.63
CA ILE A 449 -11.61 12.33 21.40
C ILE A 449 -12.29 11.17 22.11
N LEU A 450 -11.79 9.96 21.90
CA LEU A 450 -12.11 8.79 22.72
C LEU A 450 -11.03 8.68 23.80
N GLU A 451 -11.42 8.57 25.04
CA GLU A 451 -10.53 8.52 26.20
C GLU A 451 -10.90 7.38 27.14
N GLU A 452 -9.91 6.60 27.58
CA GLU A 452 -10.13 5.57 28.60
C GLU A 452 -10.45 6.19 29.96
N LYS A 453 -11.37 5.56 30.70
CA LYS A 453 -11.62 5.91 32.09
C LYS A 453 -10.47 5.39 32.98
N GLU A 454 -10.21 6.06 34.09
CA GLU A 454 -9.20 5.62 35.07
C GLU A 454 -9.43 4.18 35.50
N ASN A 455 -8.37 3.37 35.47
CA ASN A 455 -8.34 1.95 35.82
C ASN A 455 -9.17 0.99 34.94
N GLU A 456 -9.71 1.45 33.82
CA GLU A 456 -10.53 0.68 32.87
C GLU A 456 -9.85 0.54 31.51
N ALA A 457 -8.75 -0.22 31.44
CA ALA A 457 -8.02 -0.39 30.18
C ALA A 457 -8.83 -1.13 29.11
N LEU A 458 -8.75 -0.65 27.89
CA LEU A 458 -9.23 -1.36 26.71
C LEU A 458 -8.32 -2.56 26.41
N THR A 459 -8.91 -3.73 26.32
CA THR A 459 -8.22 -4.98 25.92
C THR A 459 -8.70 -5.48 24.56
N ASN A 460 -9.87 -5.02 24.13
CA ASN A 460 -10.51 -5.41 22.89
C ASN A 460 -11.06 -4.17 22.17
N ILE A 461 -10.47 -3.85 21.01
CA ILE A 461 -10.92 -2.76 20.12
C ILE A 461 -11.50 -3.30 18.80
N SER A 462 -11.85 -4.59 18.77
CA SER A 462 -12.45 -5.21 17.61
C SER A 462 -13.74 -4.48 17.19
N TYR A 463 -13.96 -4.42 15.89
CA TYR A 463 -15.12 -3.77 15.26
C TYR A 463 -15.28 -2.27 15.58
N MET A 464 -14.30 -1.58 16.15
CA MET A 464 -14.46 -0.19 16.63
C MET A 464 -15.14 0.70 15.59
N PHE A 465 -14.62 0.74 14.38
CA PHE A 465 -15.15 1.56 13.28
C PHE A 465 -15.79 0.74 12.15
N HIS A 466 -16.10 -0.52 12.40
CA HIS A 466 -16.68 -1.39 11.36
C HIS A 466 -17.88 -0.75 10.68
N ARG A 467 -17.80 -0.60 9.34
CA ARG A 467 -18.81 0.04 8.49
C ARG A 467 -19.15 1.49 8.85
N ILE A 468 -18.17 2.22 9.39
CA ILE A 468 -18.33 3.67 9.62
C ILE A 468 -17.86 4.43 8.39
N SER A 469 -18.78 4.62 7.44
CA SER A 469 -18.48 5.28 6.15
C SER A 469 -18.18 6.77 6.28
N SER A 470 -18.42 7.39 7.43
CA SER A 470 -18.07 8.80 7.73
C SER A 470 -16.64 8.96 8.27
N LEU A 471 -15.97 7.89 8.68
CA LEU A 471 -14.62 7.95 9.24
C LEU A 471 -13.62 8.47 8.21
N LYS A 472 -12.86 9.52 8.56
CA LYS A 472 -11.85 10.16 7.71
C LYS A 472 -10.43 9.87 8.16
N SER A 473 -10.13 10.08 9.45
CA SER A 473 -8.82 9.81 10.01
C SER A 473 -8.88 9.38 11.47
N VAL A 474 -7.85 8.63 11.91
CA VAL A 474 -7.66 8.24 13.31
C VAL A 474 -6.22 8.51 13.70
N ASP A 475 -6.01 9.20 14.82
CA ASP A 475 -4.72 9.45 15.44
C ASP A 475 -4.67 8.75 16.81
N ILE A 476 -3.75 7.79 16.91
CA ILE A 476 -3.49 7.00 18.13
C ILE A 476 -2.12 7.28 18.75
N SER A 477 -1.47 8.37 18.36
CA SER A 477 -0.11 8.71 18.85
C SER A 477 -0.01 8.78 20.40
N ASN A 478 -1.14 9.03 21.07
CA ASN A 478 -1.25 9.06 22.51
C ASN A 478 -2.11 7.93 23.08
N PHE A 479 -2.21 6.80 22.38
CA PHE A 479 -2.98 5.66 22.82
C PHE A 479 -2.09 4.44 23.04
N ASN A 480 -2.10 3.91 24.28
CA ASN A 480 -1.33 2.73 24.63
C ASN A 480 -2.09 1.45 24.23
N THR A 481 -1.50 0.66 23.36
CA THR A 481 -2.07 -0.59 22.86
C THR A 481 -1.54 -1.84 23.53
N GLU A 482 -0.69 -1.71 24.58
CA GLU A 482 -0.02 -2.84 25.24
C GLU A 482 -0.97 -3.93 25.75
N LYS A 483 -2.17 -3.56 26.19
CA LYS A 483 -3.16 -4.50 26.72
C LYS A 483 -4.14 -5.02 25.67
N ILE A 484 -4.03 -4.58 24.44
CA ILE A 484 -4.95 -4.98 23.36
C ILE A 484 -4.62 -6.38 22.89
N THR A 485 -5.62 -7.24 22.86
CA THR A 485 -5.51 -8.64 22.38
C THR A 485 -6.27 -8.89 21.09
N ASP A 486 -7.27 -8.06 20.76
CA ASP A 486 -8.16 -8.26 19.61
C ASP A 486 -8.33 -6.96 18.82
N MET A 487 -7.83 -6.98 17.59
CA MET A 487 -7.88 -5.86 16.63
C MET A 487 -8.68 -6.19 15.36
N ARG A 488 -9.43 -7.31 15.35
CA ARG A 488 -10.19 -7.72 14.15
C ARG A 488 -11.26 -6.69 13.79
N TYR A 489 -11.46 -6.49 12.49
CA TYR A 489 -12.49 -5.61 11.92
C TYR A 489 -12.44 -4.14 12.36
N ILE A 490 -11.33 -3.63 12.92
CA ILE A 490 -11.30 -2.23 13.44
C ILE A 490 -11.78 -1.24 12.40
N PHE A 491 -11.24 -1.28 11.19
CA PHE A 491 -11.54 -0.34 10.11
C PHE A 491 -12.30 -0.99 8.94
N SER A 492 -12.80 -2.21 9.12
CA SER A 492 -13.47 -2.94 8.04
C SER A 492 -14.61 -2.11 7.46
N ASP A 493 -14.62 -1.98 6.12
CA ASP A 493 -15.57 -1.19 5.35
C ASP A 493 -15.60 0.33 5.69
N CYS A 494 -14.49 0.89 6.18
CA CYS A 494 -14.33 2.34 6.33
C CYS A 494 -13.94 2.98 4.99
N THR A 495 -14.89 3.04 4.07
CA THR A 495 -14.64 3.40 2.65
C THR A 495 -14.15 4.84 2.42
N LYS A 496 -14.26 5.73 3.40
CA LYS A 496 -13.77 7.12 3.34
C LYS A 496 -12.54 7.38 4.20
N LEU A 497 -12.01 6.37 4.89
CA LEU A 497 -10.79 6.49 5.69
C LEU A 497 -9.60 6.81 4.78
N VAL A 498 -8.88 7.89 5.09
CA VAL A 498 -7.73 8.39 4.30
C VAL A 498 -6.41 8.26 5.04
N THR A 499 -6.41 8.52 6.35
CA THR A 499 -5.18 8.66 7.13
C THR A 499 -5.27 7.97 8.49
N LEU A 500 -4.20 7.25 8.83
CA LEU A 500 -3.95 6.66 10.14
C LEU A 500 -2.64 7.23 10.68
N ILE A 501 -2.64 7.78 11.88
CA ILE A 501 -1.48 8.45 12.51
C ILE A 501 -1.12 7.68 13.78
N GLY A 502 0.17 7.45 14.00
CA GLY A 502 0.70 6.77 15.20
C GLY A 502 0.66 5.23 15.12
N PHE A 503 0.12 4.66 14.06
CA PHE A 503 0.01 3.20 13.89
C PHE A 503 1.37 2.52 13.68
N GLU A 504 2.37 3.24 13.21
CA GLU A 504 3.75 2.76 13.10
C GLU A 504 4.42 2.44 14.46
N ASN A 505 3.86 2.97 15.56
CA ASN A 505 4.43 2.87 16.91
C ASN A 505 3.57 2.05 17.89
N ILE A 506 2.48 1.39 17.43
CA ILE A 506 1.64 0.61 18.34
C ILE A 506 2.36 -0.62 18.87
N ASN A 507 2.07 -0.95 20.13
CA ASN A 507 2.49 -2.22 20.71
C ASN A 507 1.48 -3.32 20.33
N THR A 508 1.96 -4.35 19.64
CA THR A 508 1.16 -5.51 19.22
C THR A 508 1.55 -6.81 19.93
N ASP A 509 2.36 -6.75 21.00
CA ASP A 509 2.92 -7.91 21.70
C ASP A 509 1.86 -8.88 22.26
N ASN A 510 0.67 -8.40 22.52
CA ASN A 510 -0.43 -9.18 23.07
C ASN A 510 -1.56 -9.44 22.08
N VAL A 511 -1.46 -8.96 20.86
CA VAL A 511 -2.52 -9.12 19.86
C VAL A 511 -2.54 -10.54 19.31
N GLU A 512 -3.70 -11.17 19.36
CA GLU A 512 -3.95 -12.52 18.85
C GLU A 512 -4.73 -12.54 17.53
N ASN A 513 -5.54 -11.50 17.25
CA ASN A 513 -6.38 -11.47 16.06
C ASN A 513 -6.35 -10.09 15.40
N MET A 514 -5.98 -10.07 14.11
CA MET A 514 -5.97 -8.87 13.24
C MET A 514 -6.81 -9.07 11.97
N SER A 515 -7.67 -10.12 11.96
CA SER A 515 -8.45 -10.44 10.76
C SER A 515 -9.36 -9.30 10.35
N ASN A 516 -9.46 -9.08 9.03
CA ASN A 516 -10.30 -8.04 8.41
C ASN A 516 -10.01 -6.60 8.90
N MET A 517 -8.84 -6.33 9.51
CA MET A 517 -8.55 -5.05 10.16
C MET A 517 -8.73 -3.86 9.22
N PHE A 518 -8.28 -3.96 7.98
CA PHE A 518 -8.36 -2.90 6.96
C PHE A 518 -9.22 -3.31 5.75
N TYR A 519 -10.02 -4.37 5.88
CA TYR A 519 -10.88 -4.85 4.80
C TYR A 519 -11.73 -3.71 4.23
N GLY A 520 -11.70 -3.52 2.90
CA GLY A 520 -12.54 -2.53 2.23
C GLY A 520 -12.18 -1.05 2.46
N CYS A 521 -11.01 -0.74 3.01
CA CYS A 521 -10.52 0.64 3.19
C CYS A 521 -10.01 1.25 1.88
N GLN A 522 -10.88 1.45 0.90
CA GLN A 522 -10.54 1.79 -0.48
C GLN A 522 -9.87 3.15 -0.67
N LYS A 523 -9.99 4.08 0.28
CA LYS A 523 -9.39 5.44 0.20
C LYS A 523 -8.17 5.64 1.09
N LEU A 524 -7.71 4.60 1.79
CA LEU A 524 -6.53 4.67 2.66
C LEU A 524 -5.25 4.73 1.81
N SER A 525 -4.91 5.94 1.31
CA SER A 525 -3.80 6.16 0.39
C SER A 525 -2.44 6.23 1.06
N ASN A 526 -2.39 6.75 2.29
CA ASN A 526 -1.18 6.85 3.10
C ASN A 526 -1.19 5.76 4.17
N PHE A 527 -0.86 4.54 3.76
CA PHE A 527 -0.80 3.41 4.68
C PHE A 527 0.41 3.56 5.61
N PRO A 528 0.23 3.43 6.95
CA PRO A 528 1.34 3.55 7.90
C PRO A 528 2.37 2.44 7.71
N ASN A 529 3.62 2.71 8.10
CA ASN A 529 4.65 1.68 8.11
C ASN A 529 4.47 0.76 9.32
N ILE A 530 3.88 -0.41 9.09
CA ILE A 530 3.58 -1.42 10.11
C ILE A 530 4.63 -2.54 10.19
N SER A 531 5.80 -2.35 9.60
CA SER A 531 6.87 -3.36 9.57
C SER A 531 7.44 -3.71 10.95
N SER A 532 7.24 -2.81 11.92
CA SER A 532 7.68 -2.99 13.32
C SER A 532 6.69 -3.80 14.19
N TRP A 533 5.51 -4.13 13.68
CA TRP A 533 4.52 -4.86 14.47
C TRP A 533 5.00 -6.25 14.85
N ASN A 534 4.85 -6.59 16.11
CA ASN A 534 5.16 -7.93 16.62
C ASN A 534 4.03 -8.89 16.30
N MET A 535 4.32 -9.89 15.47
CA MET A 535 3.34 -10.90 15.00
C MET A 535 3.39 -12.21 15.81
N ASN A 536 4.23 -12.31 16.86
CA ASN A 536 4.53 -13.58 17.53
C ASN A 536 3.30 -14.28 18.14
N LYS A 537 2.31 -13.55 18.63
CA LYS A 537 1.08 -14.11 19.20
C LYS A 537 -0.11 -14.09 18.24
N VAL A 538 0.02 -13.45 17.11
CA VAL A 538 -1.07 -13.31 16.15
C VAL A 538 -1.36 -14.66 15.51
N LYS A 539 -2.62 -15.08 15.59
CA LYS A 539 -3.12 -16.36 15.04
C LYS A 539 -3.87 -16.18 13.72
N ASP A 540 -4.54 -15.04 13.56
CA ASP A 540 -5.43 -14.81 12.44
C ASP A 540 -5.20 -13.41 11.84
N ILE A 541 -4.77 -13.38 10.56
CA ILE A 541 -4.60 -12.19 9.73
C ILE A 541 -5.45 -12.28 8.45
N SER A 542 -6.46 -13.17 8.46
CA SER A 542 -7.31 -13.38 7.29
C SER A 542 -7.98 -12.09 6.84
N LYS A 543 -7.97 -11.86 5.51
CA LYS A 543 -8.59 -10.70 4.86
C LYS A 543 -8.14 -9.33 5.39
N MET A 544 -6.99 -9.27 6.11
CA MET A 544 -6.53 -8.05 6.75
C MET A 544 -6.39 -6.89 5.76
N PHE A 545 -5.90 -7.17 4.56
CA PHE A 545 -5.69 -6.18 3.49
C PHE A 545 -6.61 -6.39 2.27
N MET A 546 -7.68 -7.18 2.41
CA MET A 546 -8.57 -7.47 1.30
C MET A 546 -9.32 -6.22 0.84
N ASN A 547 -9.39 -5.99 -0.50
CA ASN A 547 -10.15 -4.90 -1.12
C ASN A 547 -9.79 -3.49 -0.61
N MET A 548 -8.50 -3.23 -0.41
CA MET A 548 -8.05 -1.93 0.12
C MET A 548 -7.91 -0.84 -0.95
N GLY A 549 -7.84 -1.19 -2.24
CA GLY A 549 -7.61 -0.20 -3.29
C GLY A 549 -6.22 0.44 -3.30
N ILE A 550 -5.30 0.00 -2.44
CA ILE A 550 -3.90 0.46 -2.43
C ILE A 550 -3.07 -0.31 -3.45
N ASN A 551 -2.13 0.40 -4.08
CA ASN A 551 -1.19 -0.22 -5.02
C ASN A 551 0.14 -0.59 -4.36
N ASN A 552 0.50 0.06 -3.25
CA ASN A 552 1.77 -0.14 -2.55
C ASN A 552 1.53 -0.51 -1.09
N PHE A 553 1.94 -1.70 -0.72
CA PHE A 553 2.01 -2.13 0.68
C PHE A 553 3.31 -1.63 1.33
N PRO A 554 3.35 -1.37 2.64
CA PRO A 554 4.59 -1.18 3.36
C PRO A 554 5.45 -2.44 3.24
N ASN A 555 6.76 -2.30 3.35
CA ASN A 555 7.63 -3.47 3.37
C ASN A 555 7.44 -4.26 4.68
N LEU A 556 6.91 -5.47 4.58
CA LEU A 556 6.60 -6.37 5.72
C LEU A 556 7.60 -7.53 5.81
N ASP A 557 8.82 -7.37 5.29
CA ASP A 557 9.87 -8.41 5.29
C ASP A 557 10.33 -8.82 6.69
N LYS A 558 10.09 -7.97 7.69
CA LYS A 558 10.42 -8.22 9.10
C LYS A 558 9.36 -8.98 9.88
N TRP A 559 8.21 -9.24 9.28
CA TRP A 559 7.16 -9.99 9.96
C TRP A 559 7.59 -11.43 10.20
N ASP A 560 7.67 -11.81 11.47
CA ASP A 560 7.86 -13.18 11.94
C ASP A 560 6.55 -13.70 12.51
N MET A 561 6.02 -14.78 11.96
CA MET A 561 4.63 -15.22 12.18
C MET A 561 4.54 -16.67 12.75
N PRO A 562 5.22 -16.98 13.87
CA PRO A 562 5.31 -18.35 14.38
C PRO A 562 3.98 -18.91 14.90
N SER A 563 2.97 -18.06 15.07
CA SER A 563 1.66 -18.46 15.61
C SER A 563 0.51 -18.28 14.63
N VAL A 564 0.76 -17.71 13.45
CA VAL A 564 -0.31 -17.50 12.46
C VAL A 564 -0.80 -18.84 11.91
N GLU A 565 -2.10 -19.07 12.02
CA GLU A 565 -2.82 -20.25 11.55
C GLU A 565 -3.67 -19.95 10.31
N ASN A 566 -4.18 -18.71 10.20
CA ASN A 566 -5.08 -18.30 9.14
C ASN A 566 -4.63 -17.00 8.46
N MET A 567 -4.31 -17.06 7.16
CA MET A 567 -4.05 -15.91 6.32
C MET A 567 -4.94 -15.88 5.06
N SER A 568 -6.09 -16.55 5.12
CA SER A 568 -7.01 -16.62 3.99
C SER A 568 -7.44 -15.23 3.50
N GLY A 569 -7.40 -15.02 2.19
CA GLY A 569 -7.81 -13.77 1.56
C GLY A 569 -6.98 -12.53 1.93
N LEU A 570 -5.79 -12.68 2.51
CA LEU A 570 -4.99 -11.57 3.04
C LEU A 570 -4.81 -10.42 2.04
N PHE A 571 -4.54 -10.73 0.77
CA PHE A 571 -4.35 -9.76 -0.30
C PHE A 571 -5.44 -9.79 -1.38
N SER A 572 -6.50 -10.56 -1.17
CA SER A 572 -7.56 -10.73 -2.17
C SER A 572 -8.18 -9.40 -2.61
N GLN A 573 -8.63 -9.34 -3.87
CA GLN A 573 -9.31 -8.18 -4.46
C GLN A 573 -8.49 -6.87 -4.46
N ASN A 574 -7.16 -6.97 -4.52
CA ASN A 574 -6.28 -5.80 -4.62
C ASN A 574 -5.68 -5.67 -6.01
N ASN A 575 -5.60 -4.45 -6.49
CA ASN A 575 -5.04 -4.09 -7.81
C ASN A 575 -3.52 -3.85 -7.75
N MET A 576 -2.78 -4.77 -7.13
CA MET A 576 -1.34 -4.66 -6.90
C MET A 576 -0.50 -5.36 -7.97
N ALA A 577 0.75 -4.92 -8.14
CA ALA A 577 1.77 -5.65 -8.91
C ALA A 577 2.61 -6.56 -8.00
N ALA A 578 3.36 -7.52 -8.57
CA ALA A 578 4.19 -8.45 -7.80
C ALA A 578 5.26 -7.73 -6.95
N ASP A 579 5.85 -6.66 -7.49
CA ASP A 579 6.89 -5.89 -6.79
C ASP A 579 6.37 -5.25 -5.49
N ASN A 580 5.08 -4.95 -5.43
CA ASN A 580 4.44 -4.36 -4.25
C ASN A 580 4.33 -5.33 -3.07
N ILE A 581 4.46 -6.64 -3.32
CA ILE A 581 4.38 -7.72 -2.32
C ILE A 581 5.63 -8.60 -2.33
N SER A 582 6.74 -8.14 -2.90
CA SER A 582 8.01 -8.89 -2.98
C SER A 582 8.52 -9.36 -1.61
N PHE A 583 8.21 -8.63 -0.54
CA PHE A 583 8.54 -8.96 0.84
C PHE A 583 8.00 -10.34 1.31
N ILE A 584 6.93 -10.87 0.71
CA ILE A 584 6.38 -12.18 1.12
C ILE A 584 7.35 -13.33 0.86
N SER A 585 8.29 -13.18 -0.07
CA SER A 585 9.34 -14.16 -0.33
C SER A 585 10.33 -14.32 0.83
N LYS A 586 10.39 -13.32 1.73
CA LYS A 586 11.26 -13.30 2.91
C LYS A 586 10.56 -13.80 4.18
N TRP A 587 9.26 -14.02 4.15
CA TRP A 587 8.53 -14.50 5.33
C TRP A 587 9.03 -15.87 5.79
N LYS A 588 9.29 -15.98 7.08
CA LYS A 588 9.78 -17.18 7.76
C LYS A 588 8.80 -17.57 8.88
N ASN A 589 9.02 -18.76 9.45
CA ASN A 589 8.25 -19.26 10.60
C ASN A 589 6.74 -19.31 10.37
N ILE A 590 6.33 -19.67 9.14
CA ILE A 590 4.91 -19.77 8.77
C ILE A 590 4.37 -21.22 8.86
N SER A 591 5.06 -22.10 9.54
CA SER A 591 4.76 -23.55 9.59
C SER A 591 3.44 -23.91 10.28
N LYS A 592 2.80 -23.00 11.02
CA LYS A 592 1.49 -23.25 11.64
C LYS A 592 0.30 -22.93 10.76
N ILE A 593 0.53 -22.36 9.60
CA ILE A 593 -0.57 -21.94 8.71
C ILE A 593 -1.36 -23.16 8.24
N THR A 594 -2.67 -23.09 8.40
CA THR A 594 -3.62 -24.14 7.99
C THR A 594 -4.51 -23.69 6.83
N ASP A 595 -4.72 -22.37 6.68
CA ASP A 595 -5.59 -21.80 5.63
C ASP A 595 -4.91 -20.64 4.89
N ILE A 596 -4.67 -20.86 3.58
CA ILE A 596 -4.20 -19.85 2.62
C ILE A 596 -5.19 -19.63 1.47
N SER A 597 -6.45 -20.06 1.68
CA SER A 597 -7.48 -19.89 0.66
C SER A 597 -7.69 -18.43 0.29
N TYR A 598 -8.02 -18.16 -0.96
CA TYR A 598 -8.26 -16.81 -1.47
C TYR A 598 -7.09 -15.82 -1.35
N LEU A 599 -5.88 -16.23 -0.94
CA LEU A 599 -4.79 -15.30 -0.57
C LEU A 599 -4.55 -14.21 -1.62
N PHE A 600 -4.57 -14.56 -2.90
CA PHE A 600 -4.41 -13.63 -4.03
C PHE A 600 -5.63 -13.61 -4.96
N SER A 601 -6.77 -14.14 -4.51
CA SER A 601 -7.97 -14.21 -5.35
C SER A 601 -8.39 -12.81 -5.82
N GLU A 602 -8.77 -12.71 -7.10
CA GLU A 602 -9.24 -11.46 -7.72
C GLU A 602 -8.19 -10.32 -7.75
N CYS A 603 -6.90 -10.67 -7.72
CA CYS A 603 -5.81 -9.73 -7.95
C CYS A 603 -5.56 -9.55 -9.44
N GLU A 604 -6.43 -8.82 -10.11
CA GLU A 604 -6.49 -8.76 -11.57
C GLU A 604 -5.22 -8.15 -12.23
N LYS A 605 -4.50 -7.24 -11.57
CA LYS A 605 -3.28 -6.64 -12.12
C LYS A 605 -2.02 -7.48 -11.92
N LEU A 606 -2.11 -8.53 -11.13
CA LEU A 606 -0.98 -9.39 -10.79
C LEU A 606 -0.53 -10.19 -12.02
N ARG A 607 0.69 -9.96 -12.50
CA ARG A 607 1.25 -10.64 -13.69
C ARG A 607 2.13 -11.83 -13.34
N THR A 608 2.80 -11.74 -12.20
CA THR A 608 3.64 -12.78 -11.59
C THR A 608 3.42 -12.78 -10.09
N ILE A 609 3.85 -13.83 -9.41
CA ILE A 609 3.85 -13.92 -7.94
C ILE A 609 5.31 -13.89 -7.47
N PRO A 610 5.67 -13.27 -6.35
CA PRO A 610 6.99 -13.42 -5.74
C PRO A 610 7.33 -14.87 -5.46
N ASN A 611 8.62 -15.18 -5.32
CA ASN A 611 9.07 -16.54 -5.05
C ASN A 611 8.53 -17.05 -3.69
N LEU A 612 7.77 -18.14 -3.72
CA LEU A 612 7.17 -18.78 -2.54
C LEU A 612 7.79 -20.16 -2.23
N SER A 613 8.91 -20.52 -2.86
CA SER A 613 9.54 -21.84 -2.69
C SER A 613 9.99 -22.16 -1.25
N ASN A 614 10.22 -21.12 -0.44
CA ASN A 614 10.62 -21.23 0.96
C ASN A 614 9.43 -21.35 1.95
N TRP A 615 8.21 -21.26 1.45
CA TRP A 615 7.05 -21.37 2.32
C TRP A 615 6.84 -22.80 2.79
N ASP A 616 6.77 -22.99 4.11
CA ASP A 616 6.37 -24.26 4.72
C ASP A 616 4.84 -24.35 4.75
N VAL A 617 4.29 -25.12 3.82
CA VAL A 617 2.84 -25.37 3.68
C VAL A 617 2.42 -26.76 4.22
N SER A 618 3.30 -27.44 4.95
CA SER A 618 3.08 -28.83 5.39
C SER A 618 1.89 -29.01 6.34
N ASN A 619 1.40 -27.92 6.94
CA ASN A 619 0.20 -27.92 7.77
C ASN A 619 -1.04 -27.34 7.10
N VAL A 620 -0.91 -26.84 5.87
CA VAL A 620 -2.04 -26.26 5.14
C VAL A 620 -3.05 -27.34 4.78
N THR A 621 -4.30 -27.08 5.10
CA THR A 621 -5.46 -27.94 4.77
C THR A 621 -6.33 -27.33 3.66
N ASN A 622 -6.30 -26.01 3.51
CA ASN A 622 -7.14 -25.30 2.55
C ASN A 622 -6.33 -24.33 1.67
N MET A 623 -6.24 -24.63 0.37
CA MET A 623 -5.65 -23.78 -0.69
C MET A 623 -6.69 -23.33 -1.71
N SER A 624 -7.99 -23.52 -1.43
CA SER A 624 -9.02 -23.20 -2.40
C SER A 624 -9.00 -21.74 -2.82
N TYR A 625 -9.24 -21.45 -4.10
CA TYR A 625 -9.26 -20.10 -4.65
C TYR A 625 -7.96 -19.29 -4.55
N LEU A 626 -6.82 -19.90 -4.25
CA LEU A 626 -5.56 -19.19 -3.93
C LEU A 626 -5.20 -18.13 -4.98
N PHE A 627 -5.30 -18.46 -6.28
CA PHE A 627 -5.04 -17.57 -7.41
C PHE A 627 -6.28 -17.32 -8.28
N ASN A 628 -7.48 -17.65 -7.76
CA ASN A 628 -8.72 -17.55 -8.53
C ASN A 628 -8.92 -16.14 -9.08
N LYS A 629 -9.27 -16.02 -10.37
CA LYS A 629 -9.48 -14.75 -11.08
C LYS A 629 -8.27 -13.80 -11.11
N CYS A 630 -7.07 -14.30 -10.99
CA CYS A 630 -5.88 -13.53 -11.32
C CYS A 630 -5.75 -13.46 -12.85
N THR A 631 -6.63 -12.70 -13.51
CA THR A 631 -6.84 -12.73 -14.97
C THR A 631 -5.60 -12.39 -15.78
N ASN A 632 -4.70 -11.55 -15.28
CA ASN A 632 -3.45 -11.16 -15.94
C ASN A 632 -2.22 -11.97 -15.52
N LEU A 633 -2.37 -12.93 -14.59
CA LEU A 633 -1.28 -13.78 -14.13
C LEU A 633 -0.75 -14.64 -15.28
N LYS A 634 0.55 -14.49 -15.59
CA LYS A 634 1.22 -15.23 -16.67
C LYS A 634 2.06 -16.40 -16.18
N TYR A 635 2.69 -16.23 -15.03
CA TYR A 635 3.60 -17.19 -14.44
C TYR A 635 3.36 -17.33 -12.95
N ILE A 636 3.46 -18.55 -12.44
CA ILE A 636 3.42 -18.88 -11.03
C ILE A 636 4.85 -19.24 -10.62
N PRO A 637 5.33 -18.82 -9.43
CA PRO A 637 6.65 -19.19 -8.95
C PRO A 637 6.78 -20.71 -8.75
N VAL A 638 8.00 -21.17 -8.58
CA VAL A 638 8.29 -22.57 -8.28
C VAL A 638 7.66 -22.97 -6.95
N ILE A 639 6.72 -23.93 -6.99
CA ILE A 639 5.98 -24.49 -5.85
C ILE A 639 6.06 -26.02 -5.79
N ASP A 640 7.00 -26.59 -6.54
CA ASP A 640 7.25 -28.04 -6.63
C ASP A 640 7.62 -28.71 -5.30
N LYS A 641 8.22 -27.93 -4.39
CA LYS A 641 8.66 -28.36 -3.06
C LYS A 641 7.58 -28.27 -1.99
N TRP A 642 6.42 -27.76 -2.32
CA TRP A 642 5.33 -27.65 -1.35
C TRP A 642 4.84 -29.03 -0.91
N GLU A 643 4.88 -29.29 0.39
CA GLU A 643 4.36 -30.51 0.99
C GLU A 643 2.84 -30.39 1.22
N VAL A 644 2.05 -30.83 0.25
CA VAL A 644 0.58 -30.65 0.25
C VAL A 644 -0.19 -31.84 0.80
N LYS A 645 0.45 -32.76 1.50
CA LYS A 645 -0.15 -34.01 1.99
C LYS A 645 -1.40 -33.83 2.87
N LYS A 646 -1.47 -32.73 3.63
CA LYS A 646 -2.61 -32.42 4.51
C LYS A 646 -3.71 -31.58 3.82
N VAL A 647 -3.46 -31.17 2.59
CA VAL A 647 -4.41 -30.32 1.88
C VAL A 647 -5.67 -31.14 1.52
N GLU A 648 -6.80 -30.64 1.96
CA GLU A 648 -8.13 -31.22 1.71
C GLU A 648 -8.82 -30.54 0.53
N LYS A 649 -8.58 -29.23 0.31
CA LYS A 649 -9.25 -28.42 -0.69
C LYS A 649 -8.28 -27.69 -1.60
N ILE A 650 -8.37 -27.97 -2.92
CA ILE A 650 -7.66 -27.24 -3.97
C ILE A 650 -8.61 -26.70 -5.05
N ASN A 651 -9.91 -26.68 -4.75
CA ASN A 651 -10.89 -26.21 -5.72
C ASN A 651 -10.66 -24.76 -6.12
N LYS A 652 -10.79 -24.48 -7.40
CA LYS A 652 -10.53 -23.18 -8.01
C LYS A 652 -9.15 -22.59 -7.78
N LEU A 653 -8.14 -23.41 -7.45
CA LEU A 653 -6.78 -22.93 -7.14
C LEU A 653 -6.24 -21.99 -8.22
N PHE A 654 -6.43 -22.34 -9.51
CA PHE A 654 -6.01 -21.56 -10.67
C PHE A 654 -7.19 -21.13 -11.56
N SER A 655 -8.43 -21.24 -11.06
CA SER A 655 -9.61 -20.91 -11.86
C SER A 655 -9.59 -19.46 -12.35
N ASP A 656 -9.99 -19.26 -13.59
CA ASP A 656 -10.09 -17.96 -14.24
C ASP A 656 -8.76 -17.15 -14.32
N CYS A 657 -7.62 -17.86 -14.27
CA CYS A 657 -6.31 -17.31 -14.60
C CYS A 657 -6.17 -17.28 -16.16
N GLU A 658 -6.91 -16.40 -16.80
CA GLU A 658 -7.12 -16.41 -18.25
C GLU A 658 -5.83 -16.30 -19.08
N ASN A 659 -4.82 -15.58 -18.57
CA ASN A 659 -3.53 -15.32 -19.23
C ASN A 659 -2.40 -16.24 -18.76
N LEU A 660 -2.68 -17.21 -17.89
CA LEU A 660 -1.67 -18.15 -17.39
C LEU A 660 -1.14 -19.03 -18.51
N ILE A 661 0.18 -19.01 -18.74
CA ILE A 661 0.84 -19.68 -19.86
C ILE A 661 1.26 -21.10 -19.49
N SER A 662 1.72 -21.30 -18.25
CA SER A 662 2.19 -22.59 -17.75
C SER A 662 1.92 -22.74 -16.26
N ILE A 663 1.80 -23.99 -15.82
CA ILE A 663 1.75 -24.39 -14.41
C ILE A 663 3.14 -24.90 -14.03
N PRO A 664 3.69 -24.56 -12.84
CA PRO A 664 4.91 -25.18 -12.33
C PRO A 664 4.73 -26.69 -12.18
N ASP A 665 5.85 -27.43 -12.06
CA ASP A 665 5.79 -28.87 -11.91
C ASP A 665 5.20 -29.26 -10.54
N ILE A 666 3.93 -29.69 -10.56
CA ILE A 666 3.17 -30.18 -9.39
C ILE A 666 3.00 -31.70 -9.42
N SER A 667 3.78 -32.40 -10.23
CA SER A 667 3.69 -33.87 -10.39
C SER A 667 3.95 -34.65 -9.10
N ASN A 668 4.75 -34.08 -8.19
CA ASN A 668 5.12 -34.67 -6.91
C ASN A 668 4.14 -34.35 -5.76
N TRP A 669 3.11 -33.57 -6.01
CA TRP A 669 2.13 -33.26 -4.96
C TRP A 669 1.38 -34.51 -4.49
N ASP A 670 1.43 -34.80 -3.18
CA ASP A 670 0.61 -35.85 -2.57
C ASP A 670 -0.80 -35.30 -2.27
N VAL A 671 -1.70 -35.50 -3.22
CA VAL A 671 -3.11 -35.05 -3.12
C VAL A 671 -4.02 -36.08 -2.46
N SER A 672 -3.48 -37.03 -1.72
CA SER A 672 -4.25 -38.14 -1.13
C SER A 672 -5.29 -37.73 -0.09
N SER A 673 -5.14 -36.53 0.49
CA SER A 673 -6.15 -35.97 1.42
C SER A 673 -7.19 -35.10 0.74
N VAL A 674 -7.00 -34.76 -0.55
CA VAL A 674 -7.90 -33.83 -1.28
C VAL A 674 -9.27 -34.46 -1.50
N ASP A 675 -10.31 -33.77 -1.06
CA ASP A 675 -11.70 -34.16 -1.26
C ASP A 675 -12.43 -33.34 -2.34
N ASP A 676 -11.98 -32.11 -2.60
CA ASP A 676 -12.54 -31.20 -3.61
C ASP A 676 -11.43 -30.60 -4.48
N MET A 677 -11.43 -30.97 -5.79
CA MET A 677 -10.55 -30.39 -6.81
C MET A 677 -11.34 -29.73 -7.96
N SER A 678 -12.61 -29.41 -7.70
CA SER A 678 -13.48 -28.80 -8.71
C SER A 678 -12.92 -27.46 -9.20
N TYR A 679 -13.08 -27.19 -10.49
CA TYR A 679 -12.65 -25.97 -11.18
C TYR A 679 -11.13 -25.67 -11.09
N LEU A 680 -10.28 -26.66 -10.84
CA LEU A 680 -8.84 -26.46 -10.54
C LEU A 680 -8.14 -25.59 -11.58
N PHE A 681 -8.32 -25.86 -12.89
CA PHE A 681 -7.75 -25.11 -14.01
C PHE A 681 -8.85 -24.46 -14.89
N ASN A 682 -10.04 -24.28 -14.33
CA ASN A 682 -11.17 -23.71 -15.07
C ASN A 682 -10.81 -22.35 -15.71
N ASN A 683 -11.14 -22.17 -16.99
CA ASN A 683 -10.87 -20.96 -17.77
C ASN A 683 -9.40 -20.51 -17.84
N CYS A 684 -8.43 -21.42 -17.72
CA CYS A 684 -7.03 -21.14 -18.01
C CYS A 684 -6.84 -21.12 -19.53
N LYS A 685 -7.27 -20.06 -20.18
CA LYS A 685 -7.43 -19.97 -21.64
C LYS A 685 -6.12 -20.06 -22.43
N GLN A 686 -4.98 -19.67 -21.84
CA GLN A 686 -3.68 -19.60 -22.50
C GLN A 686 -2.78 -20.82 -22.26
N ILE A 687 -3.12 -21.71 -21.31
CA ILE A 687 -2.35 -22.93 -21.04
C ILE A 687 -2.39 -23.83 -22.25
N THR A 688 -1.21 -24.27 -22.74
CA THR A 688 -1.05 -25.20 -23.86
C THR A 688 -0.73 -26.63 -23.44
N SER A 689 -0.15 -26.78 -22.25
CA SER A 689 0.20 -28.07 -21.64
C SER A 689 0.11 -28.00 -20.13
N LEU A 690 -0.04 -29.13 -19.47
CA LEU A 690 -0.05 -29.28 -18.01
C LEU A 690 1.07 -30.22 -17.58
N PRO A 691 1.57 -30.14 -16.32
CA PRO A 691 2.53 -31.09 -15.78
C PRO A 691 1.94 -32.51 -15.74
N ASN A 692 2.80 -33.49 -15.47
CA ASN A 692 2.36 -34.88 -15.35
C ASN A 692 1.53 -35.09 -14.08
N LEU A 693 0.25 -35.45 -14.22
CA LEU A 693 -0.68 -35.67 -13.09
C LEU A 693 -0.99 -37.15 -12.85
N LYS A 694 -0.27 -38.07 -13.51
CA LYS A 694 -0.54 -39.52 -13.48
C LYS A 694 -0.53 -40.11 -12.07
N ASN A 695 0.40 -39.66 -11.24
CA ASN A 695 0.64 -40.24 -9.92
C ASN A 695 -0.22 -39.61 -8.80
N TRP A 696 -1.09 -38.68 -9.15
CA TRP A 696 -1.98 -38.09 -8.15
C TRP A 696 -2.95 -39.12 -7.54
N LYS A 697 -2.94 -39.25 -6.25
CA LYS A 697 -3.80 -40.18 -5.49
C LYS A 697 -5.14 -39.54 -5.19
N THR A 698 -6.12 -39.77 -6.04
CA THR A 698 -7.43 -39.08 -6.01
C THR A 698 -8.54 -39.86 -5.27
N SER A 699 -8.17 -40.88 -4.48
CA SER A 699 -9.14 -41.80 -3.86
C SER A 699 -10.12 -41.16 -2.84
N ASN A 700 -9.81 -39.93 -2.39
CA ASN A 700 -10.69 -39.18 -1.48
C ASN A 700 -11.56 -38.15 -2.19
N VAL A 701 -11.28 -37.85 -3.46
CA VAL A 701 -11.97 -36.78 -4.19
C VAL A 701 -13.44 -37.14 -4.43
N ASN A 702 -14.34 -36.24 -4.06
CA ASN A 702 -15.77 -36.37 -4.25
C ASN A 702 -16.34 -35.42 -5.30
N ASP A 703 -15.64 -34.32 -5.60
CA ASP A 703 -16.03 -33.40 -6.68
C ASP A 703 -14.85 -33.11 -7.63
N MET A 704 -15.05 -33.42 -8.90
CA MET A 704 -14.12 -33.20 -10.02
C MET A 704 -14.71 -32.28 -11.10
N CYS A 705 -15.81 -31.57 -10.81
CA CYS A 705 -16.46 -30.79 -11.85
C CYS A 705 -15.55 -29.69 -12.39
N SER A 706 -15.64 -29.48 -13.70
CA SER A 706 -14.99 -28.37 -14.42
C SER A 706 -13.47 -28.26 -14.24
N ILE A 707 -12.74 -29.34 -13.91
CA ILE A 707 -11.28 -29.28 -13.68
C ILE A 707 -10.56 -28.56 -14.82
N PHE A 708 -10.82 -28.92 -16.08
CA PHE A 708 -10.18 -28.37 -17.28
C PHE A 708 -11.14 -27.51 -18.11
N ASN A 709 -12.32 -27.19 -17.60
CA ASN A 709 -13.33 -26.44 -18.35
C ASN A 709 -12.75 -25.11 -18.88
N GLY A 710 -12.96 -24.82 -20.14
CA GLY A 710 -12.54 -23.57 -20.75
C GLY A 710 -11.04 -23.42 -21.04
N CYS A 711 -10.25 -24.48 -20.92
CA CYS A 711 -8.84 -24.52 -21.32
C CYS A 711 -8.74 -24.59 -22.87
N ILE A 712 -9.08 -23.51 -23.56
CA ILE A 712 -9.32 -23.47 -25.01
C ILE A 712 -8.06 -23.73 -25.84
N LYS A 713 -6.86 -23.49 -25.33
CA LYS A 713 -5.57 -23.73 -26.03
C LYS A 713 -4.86 -24.99 -25.56
N LEU A 714 -5.41 -25.75 -24.63
CA LEU A 714 -4.81 -26.96 -24.10
C LEU A 714 -4.82 -28.03 -25.19
N ASN A 715 -3.66 -28.45 -25.67
CA ASN A 715 -3.52 -29.36 -26.82
C ASN A 715 -3.71 -30.83 -26.43
N SER A 716 -3.36 -31.17 -25.20
CA SER A 716 -3.52 -32.53 -24.64
C SER A 716 -3.77 -32.50 -23.16
N ILE A 717 -4.57 -33.44 -22.68
CA ILE A 717 -4.70 -33.69 -21.22
C ILE A 717 -3.54 -34.60 -20.80
N PRO A 718 -2.87 -34.37 -19.66
CA PRO A 718 -1.87 -35.28 -19.11
C PRO A 718 -2.49 -36.65 -18.81
N ASP A 719 -1.65 -37.69 -18.69
CA ASP A 719 -2.14 -39.01 -18.32
C ASP A 719 -2.81 -38.97 -16.93
N ILE A 720 -4.12 -39.22 -16.90
CA ILE A 720 -4.99 -39.27 -15.72
C ILE A 720 -5.67 -40.65 -15.59
N SER A 721 -5.14 -41.67 -16.30
CA SER A 721 -5.70 -43.04 -16.33
C SER A 721 -5.68 -43.74 -14.97
N LEU A 722 -4.77 -43.36 -14.08
CA LEU A 722 -4.64 -43.93 -12.74
C LEU A 722 -5.46 -43.20 -11.66
N TRP A 723 -6.20 -42.15 -12.01
CA TRP A 723 -7.04 -41.47 -11.05
C TRP A 723 -8.13 -42.39 -10.51
N ASP A 724 -8.17 -42.54 -9.18
CA ASP A 724 -9.26 -43.28 -8.52
C ASP A 724 -10.47 -42.37 -8.35
N THR A 725 -11.51 -42.65 -9.11
CA THR A 725 -12.75 -41.86 -9.14
C THR A 725 -13.89 -42.53 -8.33
N SER A 726 -13.57 -43.52 -7.49
CA SER A 726 -14.56 -44.37 -6.80
C SER A 726 -15.49 -43.60 -5.86
N LYS A 727 -15.05 -42.43 -5.31
CA LYS A 727 -15.88 -41.59 -4.44
C LYS A 727 -16.54 -40.41 -5.14
N VAL A 728 -16.17 -40.18 -6.39
CA VAL A 728 -16.63 -39.00 -7.13
C VAL A 728 -18.14 -39.08 -7.40
N LYS A 729 -18.83 -37.99 -7.03
CA LYS A 729 -20.27 -37.81 -7.29
C LYS A 729 -20.53 -36.90 -8.46
N ASN A 730 -19.66 -35.91 -8.69
CA ASN A 730 -19.83 -34.90 -9.74
C ASN A 730 -18.62 -34.86 -10.67
N MET A 731 -18.84 -35.17 -11.94
CA MET A 731 -17.88 -35.14 -13.03
C MET A 731 -18.35 -34.17 -14.15
N SER A 732 -19.28 -33.26 -13.84
CA SER A 732 -19.82 -32.38 -14.86
C SER A 732 -18.74 -31.44 -15.41
N ASN A 733 -18.79 -31.17 -16.71
CA ASN A 733 -17.96 -30.18 -17.40
C ASN A 733 -16.43 -30.40 -17.30
N ILE A 734 -15.92 -31.57 -16.92
CA ILE A 734 -14.46 -31.77 -16.71
C ILE A 734 -13.66 -31.24 -17.92
N PHE A 735 -14.04 -31.58 -19.16
CA PHE A 735 -13.35 -31.17 -20.38
C PHE A 735 -14.19 -30.18 -21.22
N ASN A 736 -15.23 -29.58 -20.63
CA ASN A 736 -16.09 -28.66 -21.37
C ASN A 736 -15.29 -27.50 -21.96
N ASN A 737 -15.57 -27.18 -23.23
CA ASN A 737 -14.92 -26.09 -23.96
C ASN A 737 -13.38 -26.20 -24.09
N CYS A 738 -12.85 -27.43 -24.09
CA CYS A 738 -11.45 -27.72 -24.43
C CYS A 738 -11.34 -27.89 -25.96
N ILE A 739 -11.43 -26.79 -26.66
CA ILE A 739 -11.63 -26.81 -28.14
C ILE A 739 -10.42 -27.35 -28.93
N ALA A 740 -9.18 -27.19 -28.37
CA ALA A 740 -7.95 -27.61 -29.05
C ALA A 740 -7.62 -29.10 -28.85
N ILE A 741 -8.22 -29.77 -27.86
CA ILE A 741 -7.93 -31.18 -27.58
C ILE A 741 -8.44 -32.08 -28.71
N SER A 742 -7.52 -32.83 -29.33
CA SER A 742 -7.86 -33.80 -30.39
C SER A 742 -8.03 -35.23 -29.87
N THR A 743 -7.41 -35.56 -28.72
CA THR A 743 -7.45 -36.89 -28.09
C THR A 743 -7.53 -36.74 -26.57
N LEU A 744 -8.18 -37.68 -25.91
CA LEU A 744 -8.23 -37.79 -24.47
C LEU A 744 -7.34 -38.96 -23.98
N PRO A 745 -6.81 -38.90 -22.73
CA PRO A 745 -6.15 -40.06 -22.15
C PRO A 745 -7.14 -41.20 -21.91
N ASP A 746 -6.61 -42.40 -21.60
CA ASP A 746 -7.46 -43.56 -21.30
C ASP A 746 -8.21 -43.38 -19.96
N ILE A 747 -9.48 -43.01 -20.05
CA ILE A 747 -10.42 -42.88 -18.91
C ILE A 747 -11.39 -44.10 -18.80
N SER A 748 -11.13 -45.19 -19.53
CA SER A 748 -11.97 -46.38 -19.50
C SER A 748 -12.07 -47.00 -18.09
N LYS A 749 -11.02 -46.84 -17.28
CA LYS A 749 -10.91 -47.42 -15.93
C LYS A 749 -11.52 -46.57 -14.83
N TRP A 750 -12.04 -45.39 -15.17
CA TRP A 750 -12.69 -44.56 -14.16
C TRP A 750 -13.89 -45.26 -13.52
N LYS A 751 -13.94 -45.25 -12.20
CA LYS A 751 -15.01 -45.88 -11.42
C LYS A 751 -16.15 -44.90 -11.26
N THR A 752 -17.22 -45.07 -12.05
CA THR A 752 -18.36 -44.14 -12.13
C THR A 752 -19.58 -44.59 -11.31
N SER A 753 -19.43 -45.63 -10.48
CA SER A 753 -20.55 -46.22 -9.70
C SER A 753 -21.25 -45.23 -8.77
N ASN A 754 -20.54 -44.24 -8.24
CA ASN A 754 -21.10 -43.24 -7.31
C ASN A 754 -21.44 -41.91 -8.00
N VAL A 755 -21.18 -41.79 -9.30
CA VAL A 755 -21.38 -40.55 -10.04
C VAL A 755 -22.88 -40.32 -10.29
N GLU A 756 -23.32 -39.11 -9.96
CA GLU A 756 -24.69 -38.64 -10.12
C GLU A 756 -24.84 -37.68 -11.30
N ASN A 757 -23.76 -36.91 -11.61
CA ASN A 757 -23.75 -35.86 -12.64
C ASN A 757 -22.52 -35.94 -13.54
N ILE A 758 -22.76 -36.13 -14.85
CA ILE A 758 -21.75 -36.09 -15.93
C ILE A 758 -22.14 -35.09 -17.03
N SER A 759 -23.00 -34.13 -16.69
CA SER A 759 -23.46 -33.15 -17.67
C SER A 759 -22.30 -32.37 -18.27
N GLY A 760 -22.33 -32.19 -19.59
CA GLY A 760 -21.34 -31.36 -20.31
C GLY A 760 -19.88 -31.86 -20.26
N ILE A 761 -19.60 -33.07 -19.78
CA ILE A 761 -18.24 -33.58 -19.57
C ILE A 761 -17.32 -33.42 -20.77
N PHE A 762 -17.83 -33.59 -22.00
CA PHE A 762 -17.12 -33.40 -23.27
C PHE A 762 -17.70 -32.24 -24.10
N CYS A 763 -18.59 -31.45 -23.55
CA CYS A 763 -19.26 -30.37 -24.29
C CYS A 763 -18.24 -29.43 -24.92
N ARG A 764 -18.45 -29.04 -26.19
CA ARG A 764 -17.57 -28.13 -26.95
C ARG A 764 -16.13 -28.60 -27.15
N CYS A 765 -15.85 -29.90 -27.02
CA CYS A 765 -14.58 -30.48 -27.45
C CYS A 765 -14.59 -30.64 -29.00
N SER A 766 -14.55 -29.51 -29.70
CA SER A 766 -14.84 -29.49 -31.16
C SER A 766 -13.78 -30.18 -32.01
N SER A 767 -12.54 -30.35 -31.52
CA SER A 767 -11.47 -31.02 -32.27
C SER A 767 -11.40 -32.53 -32.07
N ILE A 768 -12.12 -33.09 -31.09
CA ILE A 768 -12.13 -34.54 -30.83
C ILE A 768 -12.86 -35.29 -31.96
N LYS A 769 -12.17 -36.29 -32.56
CA LYS A 769 -12.74 -37.18 -33.59
C LYS A 769 -13.26 -38.50 -33.01
N SER A 770 -12.67 -38.97 -31.93
CA SER A 770 -13.09 -40.20 -31.22
C SER A 770 -12.85 -40.05 -29.73
N LEU A 771 -13.62 -40.79 -28.95
CA LEU A 771 -13.48 -40.83 -27.47
C LEU A 771 -12.84 -42.16 -27.05
N PRO A 772 -12.18 -42.25 -25.88
CA PRO A 772 -11.78 -43.50 -25.26
C PRO A 772 -12.98 -44.43 -25.07
N ASP A 773 -12.75 -45.75 -24.90
CA ASP A 773 -13.82 -46.70 -24.60
C ASP A 773 -14.37 -46.49 -23.18
N ILE A 774 -15.52 -45.86 -23.09
CA ILE A 774 -16.26 -45.60 -21.85
C ILE A 774 -17.48 -46.55 -21.68
N SER A 775 -17.54 -47.64 -22.42
CA SER A 775 -18.66 -48.57 -22.42
C SER A 775 -18.88 -49.24 -21.06
N GLU A 776 -17.79 -49.40 -20.25
CA GLU A 776 -17.81 -50.04 -18.95
C GLU A 776 -18.18 -49.10 -17.78
N TRP A 777 -18.40 -47.80 -18.08
CA TRP A 777 -18.86 -46.88 -17.06
C TRP A 777 -20.17 -47.33 -16.40
N LYS A 778 -20.21 -47.33 -15.08
CA LYS A 778 -21.38 -47.73 -14.28
C LYS A 778 -22.31 -46.52 -14.13
N THR A 779 -23.39 -46.45 -14.92
CA THR A 779 -24.23 -45.24 -15.01
C THR A 779 -25.53 -45.32 -14.20
N TYR A 780 -25.71 -46.36 -13.37
CA TYR A 780 -26.96 -46.63 -12.68
C TYR A 780 -27.32 -45.58 -11.57
N ASN A 781 -26.43 -44.73 -11.16
CA ASN A 781 -26.69 -43.62 -10.24
C ASN A 781 -26.77 -42.25 -10.94
N ILE A 782 -26.42 -42.18 -12.20
CA ILE A 782 -26.41 -40.92 -12.94
C ILE A 782 -27.85 -40.45 -13.18
N THR A 783 -28.08 -39.17 -12.79
CA THR A 783 -29.37 -38.47 -12.96
C THR A 783 -29.29 -37.42 -14.08
N ASN A 784 -28.10 -36.83 -14.32
CA ASN A 784 -27.93 -35.75 -15.29
C ASN A 784 -26.80 -36.08 -16.30
N MET A 785 -27.18 -36.20 -17.59
CA MET A 785 -26.31 -36.38 -18.74
C MET A 785 -26.46 -35.24 -19.76
N SER A 786 -27.09 -34.13 -19.38
CA SER A 786 -27.35 -33.03 -20.30
C SER A 786 -26.07 -32.49 -20.92
N LYS A 787 -26.11 -32.08 -22.19
CA LYS A 787 -24.98 -31.52 -22.95
C LYS A 787 -23.70 -32.37 -22.99
N MET A 788 -23.77 -33.68 -22.68
CA MET A 788 -22.57 -34.51 -22.49
C MET A 788 -21.60 -34.42 -23.67
N PHE A 789 -22.11 -34.49 -24.93
CA PHE A 789 -21.35 -34.39 -26.17
C PHE A 789 -21.74 -33.14 -26.99
N CYS A 790 -22.44 -32.18 -26.40
CA CYS A 790 -22.96 -30.99 -27.08
C CYS A 790 -21.82 -30.24 -27.81
N GLU A 791 -22.03 -29.87 -29.07
CA GLU A 791 -21.09 -29.11 -29.90
C GLU A 791 -19.70 -29.80 -30.10
N CYS A 792 -19.66 -31.16 -30.02
CA CYS A 792 -18.49 -31.94 -30.46
C CYS A 792 -18.52 -32.08 -31.98
N ASN A 793 -18.21 -31.00 -32.70
CA ASN A 793 -18.48 -30.89 -34.14
C ASN A 793 -17.77 -31.93 -35.00
N ASN A 794 -16.55 -32.37 -34.64
CA ASN A 794 -15.74 -33.32 -35.40
C ASN A 794 -15.87 -34.78 -34.93
N LEU A 795 -16.72 -35.05 -33.93
CA LEU A 795 -16.89 -36.38 -33.35
C LEU A 795 -17.60 -37.28 -34.39
N LEU A 796 -16.91 -38.35 -34.82
CA LEU A 796 -17.38 -39.24 -35.89
C LEU A 796 -18.32 -40.33 -35.40
N SER A 797 -18.09 -40.83 -34.18
CA SER A 797 -18.89 -41.90 -33.57
C SER A 797 -18.91 -41.77 -32.06
N LEU A 798 -19.98 -42.20 -31.42
CA LEU A 798 -20.03 -42.38 -29.98
C LEU A 798 -19.41 -43.73 -29.60
N PRO A 799 -18.77 -43.87 -28.40
CA PRO A 799 -18.39 -45.16 -27.86
C PRO A 799 -19.63 -46.03 -27.61
N GLU A 800 -19.42 -47.32 -27.25
CA GLU A 800 -20.54 -48.27 -27.09
C GLU A 800 -21.35 -47.99 -25.82
N ILE A 801 -22.12 -46.89 -25.83
CA ILE A 801 -22.97 -46.44 -24.71
C ILE A 801 -24.29 -47.24 -24.60
N SER A 802 -24.56 -48.18 -25.50
CA SER A 802 -25.72 -49.03 -25.42
C SER A 802 -25.73 -49.94 -24.19
N LYS A 803 -24.56 -50.16 -23.59
CA LYS A 803 -24.41 -50.94 -22.35
C LYS A 803 -24.82 -50.17 -21.10
N TRP A 804 -24.97 -48.86 -21.18
CA TRP A 804 -25.27 -47.98 -20.04
C TRP A 804 -26.69 -48.21 -19.49
N ASN A 805 -26.83 -47.96 -18.17
CA ASN A 805 -28.11 -47.96 -17.47
C ASN A 805 -28.65 -46.54 -17.36
N TYR A 806 -29.75 -46.26 -18.03
CA TYR A 806 -30.38 -44.94 -18.06
C TYR A 806 -31.60 -44.81 -17.11
N LYS A 807 -31.89 -45.79 -16.26
CA LYS A 807 -33.14 -45.84 -15.47
C LYS A 807 -33.28 -44.65 -14.49
N LYS A 808 -32.20 -44.12 -13.96
CA LYS A 808 -32.23 -42.94 -13.07
C LYS A 808 -32.00 -41.62 -13.79
N VAL A 809 -31.69 -41.66 -15.06
CA VAL A 809 -31.41 -40.42 -15.82
C VAL A 809 -32.74 -39.68 -16.01
N ILE A 810 -32.76 -38.41 -15.60
CA ILE A 810 -33.91 -37.52 -15.76
C ILE A 810 -33.64 -36.37 -16.76
N ASN A 811 -32.37 -36.04 -17.02
CA ASN A 811 -32.01 -34.94 -17.90
C ASN A 811 -30.98 -35.37 -18.96
N MET A 812 -31.38 -35.31 -20.23
CA MET A 812 -30.52 -35.49 -21.41
C MET A 812 -30.66 -34.33 -22.41
N LYS A 813 -31.04 -33.14 -21.94
CA LYS A 813 -31.14 -31.93 -22.78
C LYS A 813 -29.83 -31.69 -23.50
N LYS A 814 -29.94 -31.47 -24.86
CA LYS A 814 -28.79 -31.18 -25.72
C LYS A 814 -27.66 -32.23 -25.64
N PHE A 815 -27.96 -33.49 -25.38
CA PHE A 815 -26.97 -34.55 -25.14
C PHE A 815 -25.89 -34.62 -26.23
N CYS A 816 -26.28 -34.62 -27.53
CA CYS A 816 -25.39 -34.54 -28.71
C CYS A 816 -25.74 -33.34 -29.59
N TYR A 817 -26.25 -32.24 -29.04
CA TYR A 817 -26.64 -31.05 -29.81
C TYR A 817 -25.47 -30.56 -30.67
N ASN A 818 -25.71 -30.31 -31.99
CA ASN A 818 -24.71 -29.83 -32.96
C ASN A 818 -23.46 -30.72 -33.15
N CYS A 819 -23.55 -32.02 -32.96
CA CYS A 819 -22.50 -32.98 -33.35
C CYS A 819 -22.54 -33.24 -34.86
N LYS A 820 -22.04 -32.32 -35.68
CA LYS A 820 -22.25 -32.26 -37.13
C LYS A 820 -21.72 -33.48 -37.90
N GLU A 821 -20.56 -34.03 -37.47
CA GLU A 821 -19.92 -35.18 -38.15
C GLU A 821 -20.37 -36.54 -37.57
N LEU A 822 -21.22 -36.55 -36.55
CA LEU A 822 -21.69 -37.78 -35.90
C LEU A 822 -22.62 -38.56 -36.83
N LYS A 823 -22.22 -39.79 -37.21
CA LYS A 823 -22.90 -40.60 -38.24
C LYS A 823 -24.07 -41.46 -37.75
N GLY A 824 -24.31 -41.50 -36.47
CA GLY A 824 -25.42 -42.29 -35.89
C GLY A 824 -25.19 -42.68 -34.44
N LEU A 825 -26.16 -43.34 -33.85
CA LEU A 825 -26.09 -43.89 -32.50
C LEU A 825 -25.52 -45.32 -32.53
N PRO A 826 -24.84 -45.79 -31.44
CA PRO A 826 -24.35 -47.16 -31.36
C PRO A 826 -25.45 -48.19 -31.51
N LYS A 827 -25.09 -49.35 -32.08
CA LYS A 827 -26.04 -50.49 -32.23
C LYS A 827 -26.55 -50.92 -30.85
N GLY A 828 -27.87 -51.09 -30.71
CA GLY A 828 -28.48 -51.48 -29.41
C GLY A 828 -28.99 -50.34 -28.56
N TYR A 829 -28.87 -49.08 -28.99
CA TYR A 829 -29.48 -47.95 -28.35
C TYR A 829 -31.01 -47.98 -28.57
N LYS A 830 -31.78 -48.45 -27.52
CA LYS A 830 -33.24 -48.71 -27.61
C LYS A 830 -34.02 -47.97 -26.56
N LYS A 831 -35.30 -47.58 -26.86
CA LYS A 831 -36.22 -46.82 -25.99
C LYS A 831 -36.44 -47.47 -24.63
N ASN A 832 -36.56 -48.79 -24.58
CA ASN A 832 -36.88 -49.52 -23.32
C ASN A 832 -35.80 -49.49 -22.24
N LYS A 833 -34.67 -48.84 -22.49
CA LYS A 833 -33.59 -48.63 -21.53
C LYS A 833 -33.70 -47.35 -20.72
N PHE A 834 -34.61 -46.48 -21.10
CA PHE A 834 -34.76 -45.15 -20.55
C PHE A 834 -35.92 -45.05 -19.58
N ASN A 835 -35.85 -44.06 -18.66
CA ASN A 835 -36.98 -43.63 -17.87
C ASN A 835 -37.99 -42.88 -18.75
N ASP A 836 -39.27 -43.08 -18.55
CA ASP A 836 -40.32 -42.41 -19.32
C ASP A 836 -40.40 -40.88 -19.05
N GLU A 837 -39.84 -40.43 -17.92
CA GLU A 837 -39.80 -39.03 -17.52
C GLU A 837 -38.58 -38.25 -17.98
N ILE A 838 -37.71 -38.85 -18.84
CA ILE A 838 -36.47 -38.17 -19.29
C ILE A 838 -36.80 -36.93 -20.13
N TYR A 839 -36.10 -35.81 -19.80
CA TYR A 839 -36.13 -34.57 -20.54
C TYR A 839 -35.08 -34.57 -21.66
N TRP A 840 -35.57 -34.68 -22.94
CA TRP A 840 -34.77 -34.83 -24.16
C TRP A 840 -34.61 -33.54 -24.99
N ASP A 841 -34.98 -32.37 -24.54
CA ASP A 841 -35.03 -31.16 -25.33
C ASP A 841 -33.75 -30.97 -26.16
N GLU A 842 -33.90 -30.86 -27.50
CA GLU A 842 -32.82 -30.70 -28.46
C GLU A 842 -31.69 -31.74 -28.38
N ALA A 843 -31.90 -32.91 -27.78
CA ALA A 843 -30.84 -33.88 -27.46
C ALA A 843 -29.95 -34.24 -28.66
N PHE A 844 -30.51 -34.35 -29.87
CA PHE A 844 -29.80 -34.72 -31.13
C PHE A 844 -29.98 -33.69 -32.23
N LYS A 845 -30.46 -32.50 -31.96
CA LYS A 845 -30.65 -31.43 -32.95
C LYS A 845 -29.31 -31.02 -33.56
N GLY A 846 -29.20 -30.95 -34.86
CA GLY A 846 -28.01 -30.54 -35.59
C GLY A 846 -26.90 -31.60 -35.66
N CYS A 847 -27.22 -32.89 -35.40
CA CYS A 847 -26.32 -34.00 -35.65
C CYS A 847 -26.23 -34.35 -37.16
N GLY A 848 -25.16 -35.06 -37.56
CA GLY A 848 -24.95 -35.54 -38.92
C GLY A 848 -25.85 -36.71 -39.32
N PHE A 849 -26.91 -37.02 -38.56
CA PHE A 849 -27.90 -38.06 -38.82
C PHE A 849 -29.30 -37.64 -38.37
N ASP A 850 -30.34 -38.29 -38.94
CA ASP A 850 -31.72 -37.99 -38.55
C ASP A 850 -32.02 -38.46 -37.12
N THR A 851 -32.72 -37.62 -36.38
CA THR A 851 -33.13 -37.96 -35.01
C THR A 851 -33.94 -39.25 -35.01
N PRO A 852 -33.59 -40.27 -34.21
CA PRO A 852 -34.30 -41.54 -34.19
C PRO A 852 -35.77 -41.36 -33.88
N LYS A 853 -36.68 -41.94 -34.72
CA LYS A 853 -38.15 -41.84 -34.57
C LYS A 853 -38.68 -42.24 -33.18
N PHE A 854 -38.00 -43.12 -32.43
CA PHE A 854 -38.42 -43.53 -31.10
C PHE A 854 -38.15 -42.45 -30.01
N LEU A 855 -37.41 -41.40 -30.34
CA LEU A 855 -37.19 -40.23 -29.49
C LEU A 855 -38.18 -39.11 -29.81
N CYS A 856 -38.96 -39.23 -30.90
CA CYS A 856 -39.99 -38.28 -31.30
C CYS A 856 -41.36 -38.67 -30.66
N ASN A 857 -41.47 -38.75 -29.33
CA ASN A 857 -42.78 -38.85 -28.71
C ASN A 857 -43.44 -37.47 -28.55
N GLU A 858 -44.78 -37.44 -28.66
CA GLU A 858 -45.67 -36.26 -28.73
C GLU A 858 -45.53 -35.17 -27.68
N LYS A 859 -44.55 -35.28 -26.77
CA LYS A 859 -44.21 -34.23 -25.79
C LYS A 859 -42.96 -33.40 -26.13
N CYS A 860 -42.26 -33.72 -27.23
CA CYS A 860 -41.23 -32.83 -27.75
C CYS A 860 -41.89 -31.77 -28.64
N VAL A 861 -42.39 -30.70 -28.02
CA VAL A 861 -42.81 -29.51 -28.75
C VAL A 861 -41.57 -28.94 -29.45
N ILE A 862 -41.53 -29.06 -30.77
CA ILE A 862 -40.55 -28.38 -31.62
C ILE A 862 -40.94 -26.90 -31.63
N TYR A 863 -40.19 -26.05 -30.89
CA TYR A 863 -40.17 -24.61 -31.10
C TYR A 863 -38.86 -24.21 -31.76
#